data_8be42df3c0cd75f6b8ac5a349881d21e
#
_entry.id   8be42df3c0cd75f6b8ac5a349881d21e
#
_cell.length_a   1.000
_cell.length_b   1.000
_cell.length_c   1.000
_cell.angle_alpha   90.00
_cell.angle_beta   90.00
_cell.angle_gamma   90.00
#
_symmetry.space_group_name_H-M   'P 1'
#
loop_
_entity.id
_entity.type
_entity.pdbx_description
1 polymer ?
#
loop_
_entity_poly.entity_id
_entity_poly.type
_entity_poly.pdbx_seq_one_letter_code
_entity_poly.pdbx_strand_id
1 'polypeptide(L)'
;MKKIKLFLLSLVALVVTPVVAQDAFPPLPVDKEVRIGKLPNGLTYYIRHNEEPKGQVNFYIAQKVGSVQEDDNQRGLAHFLEHMCFNGTDHFKGNDLIRYCESLGVQFGADLNAYTSIDETVYNISNVPTTRQTALDSCLLILRDWATGLTLDPKEIDQERGVIHEEWRLRTSPESRMFERNLPALYPGSKYGLRYPIGLMSVVDNFKYKELRDYYEKWYHPDNQGIIVVGDIDVDHTEAMIKKLFGGIKNPANLSPIVKENVPDNKEPIVIVDKDKECQSNSVMIFFKHDPYPEAEKNNLVYVMTETVKSAAMSMLNSRLSEATLKPECPYIQASVEDGMYIFSKTKDALSINIVPKDPSRTNEAITTVVKEVRKAAEFGFTESEFARYMAKVQSSLDNMYSERDKRSNDAFCKEYYKHFLENEPIPSIEDYYGIMKQVLPGLSVAPVNELMGQLLPKNNENLVAVSFNNEKEGAVYPTKEGILGAINAAREAKIEAYVDNTKNEPLIAQLPKAGKIVKEQKSKQFDYTVLTLSNGAKVILKKTDYKKDKVSMTAEGLGGSSLYGPEDYINLNNFDPVIGISGLGKFTSLDLTKALAGKIANADLGISGKYTNMSGSATPKDLETMFQLAYLYFTDITKDQKAFDSMIKGLEVNLKNRELSADVAFGDSISATVYGHNPRLKPLLLSDLNKINYDRILQIAKERTANAAGWTFTFIGNFDETAIRQYICQYIASLPAKGKIQKGHKTTFMVKGEVTNKFTRKMETPKATAYMVWHNESLPYTNENAIKADIAGQILEMVYLNKIREEASAAYSVQAAGRSEYAEDYHNFSFVAYCPMKPEKQQEAIDIMTKELPALATTVDASMLDKVKKTMLKNYDNALKTNGYWSKVIYMNQRYGFDVHSDYRKLVEAQTPETIKAFVKEFLKSKNRISVIMLPQAQ
;
A
#
# COMPACT_ATOMS: atom_id res chain seq x y z
N MET A 1 -0.59 -21.50 24.36
CA MET A 1 0.41 -20.48 24.74
C MET A 1 1.30 -20.85 25.92
N LYS A 2 0.79 -21.27 27.13
CA LYS A 2 1.67 -21.65 28.28
C LYS A 2 2.74 -22.70 27.98
N LYS A 3 2.41 -23.77 27.23
CA LYS A 3 3.35 -24.83 26.87
C LYS A 3 4.39 -24.38 25.84
N ILE A 4 4.00 -23.54 24.88
CA ILE A 4 4.91 -22.93 23.90
C ILE A 4 5.89 -22.00 24.61
N LYS A 5 5.40 -21.18 25.53
CA LYS A 5 6.25 -20.37 26.42
C LYS A 5 7.27 -21.26 27.12
N LEU A 6 6.86 -22.40 27.67
CA LEU A 6 7.76 -23.32 28.38
C LEU A 6 8.81 -23.93 27.44
N PHE A 7 8.43 -24.28 26.22
CA PHE A 7 9.33 -24.87 25.22
C PHE A 7 10.33 -23.83 24.67
N LEU A 8 9.83 -22.65 24.30
CA LEU A 8 10.67 -21.52 23.89
C LEU A 8 11.58 -21.06 25.03
N LEU A 9 11.10 -21.12 26.26
CA LEU A 9 11.86 -20.93 27.49
C LEU A 9 13.06 -21.90 27.57
N SER A 10 12.86 -23.18 27.27
CA SER A 10 13.93 -24.19 27.29
C SER A 10 14.95 -23.98 26.16
N LEU A 11 14.52 -23.47 25.00
CA LEU A 11 15.38 -23.20 23.85
C LEU A 11 16.31 -22.00 24.09
N VAL A 12 15.76 -20.93 24.68
CA VAL A 12 16.53 -19.71 24.99
C VAL A 12 17.49 -19.96 26.15
N ALA A 13 17.11 -20.81 27.12
CA ALA A 13 17.99 -21.23 28.19
C ALA A 13 19.23 -22.03 27.73
N LEU A 14 19.15 -22.66 26.54
CA LEU A 14 20.30 -23.39 25.93
C LEU A 14 21.30 -22.46 25.23
N VAL A 15 20.88 -21.26 24.85
CA VAL A 15 21.70 -20.28 24.11
C VAL A 15 22.34 -19.24 25.04
N VAL A 16 21.74 -18.98 26.20
CA VAL A 16 22.28 -18.06 27.21
C VAL A 16 23.04 -18.86 28.25
N THR A 17 24.34 -18.58 28.42
CA THR A 17 25.24 -19.25 29.37
C THR A 17 24.63 -19.36 30.78
N PRO A 18 24.96 -20.42 31.56
CA PRO A 18 24.21 -20.87 32.76
C PRO A 18 24.33 -20.01 34.02
N VAL A 19 24.44 -18.68 33.88
CA VAL A 19 24.64 -17.79 35.05
C VAL A 19 23.33 -17.15 35.58
N VAL A 20 22.21 -17.27 34.85
CA VAL A 20 20.97 -16.62 35.27
C VAL A 20 19.81 -17.61 35.23
N ALA A 21 19.76 -18.50 36.19
CA ALA A 21 18.70 -19.52 36.29
C ALA A 21 17.52 -19.12 37.21
N GLN A 22 17.30 -17.87 37.51
CA GLN A 22 16.24 -17.50 38.47
C GLN A 22 15.39 -16.26 38.16
N ASP A 23 15.73 -15.41 37.20
CA ASP A 23 14.86 -14.34 36.74
C ASP A 23 14.49 -14.54 35.26
N ALA A 24 13.21 -14.51 35.01
CA ALA A 24 12.63 -14.60 33.67
C ALA A 24 13.39 -13.71 32.67
N PHE A 25 13.83 -14.28 31.57
CA PHE A 25 14.49 -13.68 30.43
C PHE A 25 14.75 -12.17 30.46
N PRO A 26 15.97 -11.74 30.18
CA PRO A 26 16.26 -10.31 30.18
C PRO A 26 15.36 -9.62 29.13
N PRO A 27 14.84 -8.43 29.45
CA PRO A 27 14.14 -7.61 28.47
C PRO A 27 15.04 -7.37 27.26
N LEU A 28 14.43 -7.24 26.10
CA LEU A 28 15.17 -6.82 24.91
C LEU A 28 15.81 -5.45 25.16
N PRO A 29 17.03 -5.21 24.71
CA PRO A 29 17.66 -3.92 24.89
C PRO A 29 16.85 -2.85 24.16
N VAL A 30 16.71 -1.68 24.78
CA VAL A 30 16.18 -0.50 24.11
C VAL A 30 17.29 0.14 23.30
N ASP A 31 16.99 0.58 22.07
CA ASP A 31 17.94 1.31 21.23
C ASP A 31 18.52 2.52 21.99
N LYS A 32 19.85 2.59 22.08
CA LYS A 32 20.55 3.66 22.81
C LYS A 32 20.51 5.01 22.11
N GLU A 33 20.22 5.03 20.81
CA GLU A 33 20.15 6.23 20.00
C GLU A 33 18.82 6.99 20.20
N VAL A 34 17.80 6.37 20.79
CA VAL A 34 16.56 7.05 21.15
C VAL A 34 16.62 7.57 22.59
N ARG A 35 16.37 8.86 22.75
CA ARG A 35 16.18 9.46 24.07
C ARG A 35 14.70 9.36 24.47
N ILE A 36 14.42 8.57 25.49
CA ILE A 36 13.08 8.41 26.03
C ILE A 36 13.02 9.15 27.37
N GLY A 37 11.96 9.92 27.57
CA GLY A 37 11.75 10.60 28.83
C GLY A 37 10.27 10.71 29.17
N LYS A 38 10.01 10.99 30.45
CA LYS A 38 8.66 11.22 30.97
C LYS A 38 8.64 12.48 31.80
N LEU A 39 7.73 13.40 31.47
CA LEU A 39 7.55 14.64 32.24
C LEU A 39 6.79 14.38 33.55
N PRO A 40 6.91 15.29 34.55
CA PRO A 40 6.18 15.15 35.83
C PRO A 40 4.66 15.05 35.69
N ASN A 41 4.08 15.61 34.62
CA ASN A 41 2.66 15.50 34.28
C ASN A 41 2.28 14.22 33.54
N GLY A 42 3.21 13.29 33.35
CA GLY A 42 2.95 12.00 32.76
C GLY A 42 3.24 11.89 31.26
N LEU A 43 3.39 13.00 30.53
CA LEU A 43 3.70 12.99 29.10
C LEU A 43 5.01 12.25 28.81
N THR A 44 4.97 11.33 27.87
CA THR A 44 6.14 10.57 27.42
C THR A 44 6.70 11.17 26.12
N TYR A 45 8.02 11.17 25.96
CA TYR A 45 8.61 11.61 24.69
C TYR A 45 9.72 10.70 24.23
N TYR A 46 9.90 10.68 22.91
CA TYR A 46 10.93 9.94 22.17
C TYR A 46 11.63 10.92 21.22
N ILE A 47 12.94 11.02 21.29
CA ILE A 47 13.73 11.91 20.44
C ILE A 47 14.89 11.12 19.87
N ARG A 48 15.05 11.16 18.54
CA ARG A 48 16.16 10.49 17.84
C ARG A 48 16.75 11.41 16.79
N HIS A 49 18.08 11.55 16.78
CA HIS A 49 18.79 12.07 15.61
C HIS A 49 18.83 11.02 14.51
N ASN A 50 18.44 11.40 13.29
CA ASN A 50 18.51 10.55 12.10
C ASN A 50 18.60 11.40 10.83
N GLU A 51 19.46 11.02 9.87
CA GLU A 51 19.70 11.80 8.65
C GLU A 51 19.09 11.15 7.38
N GLU A 52 18.04 10.35 7.52
CA GLU A 52 17.36 9.76 6.38
C GLU A 52 15.87 10.13 6.34
N PRO A 53 15.50 11.13 5.52
CA PRO A 53 16.38 11.97 4.70
C PRO A 53 17.12 13.06 5.53
N LYS A 54 18.34 13.38 5.14
CA LYS A 54 19.11 14.47 5.76
C LYS A 54 18.43 15.83 5.55
N GLY A 55 18.49 16.70 6.57
CA GLY A 55 17.89 18.03 6.52
C GLY A 55 16.37 18.02 6.69
N GLN A 56 15.79 16.94 7.20
CA GLN A 56 14.35 16.82 7.47
C GLN A 56 14.09 16.19 8.84
N VAL A 57 12.92 16.49 9.41
CA VAL A 57 12.46 15.96 10.70
C VAL A 57 10.96 15.66 10.66
N ASN A 58 10.56 14.65 11.40
CA ASN A 58 9.17 14.25 11.61
C ASN A 58 8.77 14.49 13.07
N PHE A 59 7.58 15.02 13.26
CA PHE A 59 6.94 15.27 14.55
C PHE A 59 5.65 14.48 14.63
N TYR A 60 5.48 13.70 15.69
CA TYR A 60 4.27 12.95 15.97
C TYR A 60 3.77 13.20 17.38
N ILE A 61 2.46 13.23 17.56
CA ILE A 61 1.81 13.10 18.85
C ILE A 61 0.84 11.92 18.78
N ALA A 62 1.02 10.96 19.68
CA ALA A 62 0.16 9.79 19.80
C ALA A 62 -0.70 9.91 21.07
N GLN A 63 -1.98 9.61 20.94
CA GLN A 63 -2.96 9.62 22.02
C GLN A 63 -3.38 8.17 22.31
N LYS A 64 -3.36 7.75 23.59
CA LYS A 64 -3.96 6.48 24.03
C LYS A 64 -5.48 6.56 24.11
N VAL A 65 -6.08 7.27 23.18
CA VAL A 65 -7.49 7.63 23.15
C VAL A 65 -8.03 7.51 21.74
N GLY A 66 -9.17 6.86 21.61
CA GLY A 66 -9.88 6.71 20.33
C GLY A 66 -11.39 6.66 20.52
N SER A 67 -12.11 6.08 19.60
CA SER A 67 -13.58 6.07 19.64
C SER A 67 -14.16 5.21 20.76
N VAL A 68 -13.44 4.25 21.32
CA VAL A 68 -13.92 3.42 22.44
C VAL A 68 -14.16 4.22 23.72
N GLN A 69 -13.50 5.38 23.87
CA GLN A 69 -13.70 6.29 25.01
C GLN A 69 -14.96 7.14 24.90
N GLU A 70 -15.63 7.16 23.75
CA GLU A 70 -16.86 7.93 23.53
C GLU A 70 -18.02 7.44 24.41
N ASP A 71 -18.84 8.38 24.87
CA ASP A 71 -20.17 8.09 25.42
C ASP A 71 -21.18 7.90 24.26
N ASP A 72 -22.40 7.43 24.54
CA ASP A 72 -23.36 7.11 23.48
C ASP A 72 -23.77 8.31 22.62
N ASN A 73 -23.81 9.51 23.21
CA ASN A 73 -24.07 10.78 22.52
C ASN A 73 -22.83 11.40 21.85
N GLN A 74 -21.69 10.72 21.93
CA GLN A 74 -20.41 11.17 21.38
C GLN A 74 -19.91 10.27 20.22
N ARG A 75 -20.73 9.35 19.74
CA ARG A 75 -20.30 8.38 18.70
C ARG A 75 -19.91 9.07 17.40
N GLY A 76 -18.60 9.08 17.12
CA GLY A 76 -17.95 9.76 15.99
C GLY A 76 -17.18 11.03 16.41
N LEU A 77 -17.25 11.46 17.69
CA LEU A 77 -16.59 12.70 18.12
C LEU A 77 -15.09 12.56 18.31
N ALA A 78 -14.56 11.35 18.51
CA ALA A 78 -13.11 11.11 18.48
C ALA A 78 -12.51 11.45 17.12
N HIS A 79 -13.15 10.98 16.06
CA HIS A 79 -12.76 11.28 14.67
C HIS A 79 -13.06 12.74 14.30
N PHE A 80 -14.19 13.27 14.73
CA PHE A 80 -14.51 14.67 14.53
C PHE A 80 -13.47 15.60 15.19
N LEU A 81 -13.00 15.25 16.38
CA LEU A 81 -11.95 15.99 17.08
C LEU A 81 -10.61 15.96 16.33
N GLU A 82 -10.30 14.84 15.69
CA GLU A 82 -9.14 14.74 14.81
C GLU A 82 -9.17 15.82 13.72
N HIS A 83 -10.29 15.99 13.03
CA HIS A 83 -10.48 17.05 12.03
C HIS A 83 -10.34 18.45 12.63
N MET A 84 -10.90 18.67 13.82
CA MET A 84 -10.82 19.97 14.48
C MET A 84 -9.41 20.35 14.91
N CYS A 85 -8.47 19.41 14.99
CA CYS A 85 -7.05 19.71 15.20
C CYS A 85 -6.44 20.54 14.06
N PHE A 86 -7.05 20.54 12.89
CA PHE A 86 -6.63 21.35 11.73
C PHE A 86 -7.42 22.65 11.57
N ASN A 87 -8.50 22.83 12.38
CA ASN A 87 -9.51 23.89 12.22
C ASN A 87 -9.49 24.91 13.38
N GLY A 88 -8.31 25.30 13.83
CA GLY A 88 -8.12 26.36 14.80
C GLY A 88 -7.59 25.90 16.17
N THR A 89 -6.49 26.55 16.56
CA THR A 89 -5.83 26.35 17.84
C THR A 89 -5.54 27.69 18.52
N ASP A 90 -5.00 27.66 19.73
CA ASP A 90 -4.60 28.85 20.50
C ASP A 90 -3.68 29.79 19.69
N HIS A 91 -2.76 29.21 18.90
CA HIS A 91 -1.76 29.97 18.16
C HIS A 91 -2.03 30.05 16.65
N PHE A 92 -2.86 29.17 16.11
CA PHE A 92 -3.18 29.09 14.67
C PHE A 92 -4.69 29.11 14.48
N LYS A 93 -5.22 30.22 13.90
CA LYS A 93 -6.66 30.39 13.70
C LYS A 93 -7.15 29.73 12.43
N GLY A 94 -8.31 29.05 12.48
CA GLY A 94 -8.89 28.39 11.32
C GLY A 94 -7.83 27.50 10.63
N ASN A 95 -7.61 27.69 9.33
CA ASN A 95 -6.65 26.92 8.53
C ASN A 95 -5.20 27.45 8.56
N ASP A 96 -4.84 28.37 9.47
CA ASP A 96 -3.50 28.97 9.50
C ASP A 96 -2.41 27.94 9.80
N LEU A 97 -2.71 26.89 10.54
CA LEU A 97 -1.82 25.75 10.78
C LEU A 97 -1.43 25.06 9.48
N ILE A 98 -2.41 24.71 8.65
CA ILE A 98 -2.17 24.09 7.34
C ILE A 98 -1.34 25.02 6.48
N ARG A 99 -1.75 26.30 6.36
CA ARG A 99 -1.02 27.31 5.57
C ARG A 99 0.43 27.48 6.04
N TYR A 100 0.66 27.44 7.34
CA TYR A 100 2.00 27.52 7.92
C TYR A 100 2.84 26.30 7.49
N CYS A 101 2.35 25.08 7.67
CA CYS A 101 3.04 23.86 7.27
C CYS A 101 3.35 23.85 5.76
N GLU A 102 2.38 24.20 4.93
CA GLU A 102 2.58 24.33 3.48
C GLU A 102 3.63 25.38 3.11
N SER A 103 3.72 26.48 3.89
CA SER A 103 4.77 27.50 3.68
C SER A 103 6.19 26.96 3.91
N LEU A 104 6.32 25.85 4.64
CA LEU A 104 7.55 25.10 4.85
C LEU A 104 7.81 24.03 3.78
N GLY A 105 6.86 23.82 2.84
CA GLY A 105 6.91 22.73 1.86
C GLY A 105 6.37 21.40 2.40
N VAL A 106 5.63 21.42 3.50
CA VAL A 106 4.93 20.28 4.10
C VAL A 106 3.54 20.22 3.49
N GLN A 107 3.22 19.17 2.77
CA GLN A 107 1.97 19.02 2.03
C GLN A 107 0.86 18.43 2.90
N PHE A 108 -0.32 19.09 2.95
CA PHE A 108 -1.49 18.56 3.65
C PHE A 108 -1.97 17.25 2.99
N GLY A 109 -2.32 16.27 3.81
CA GLY A 109 -2.72 14.93 3.39
C GLY A 109 -1.55 13.96 3.14
N ALA A 110 -0.39 14.45 2.68
CA ALA A 110 0.79 13.64 2.44
C ALA A 110 1.81 13.68 3.59
N ASP A 111 2.18 14.88 4.04
CA ASP A 111 3.17 15.10 5.09
C ASP A 111 2.52 15.51 6.42
N LEU A 112 1.43 16.29 6.37
CA LEU A 112 0.61 16.72 7.50
C LEU A 112 -0.68 15.89 7.49
N ASN A 113 -0.84 14.99 8.46
CA ASN A 113 -1.95 14.04 8.49
C ASN A 113 -2.27 13.58 9.90
N ALA A 114 -3.37 12.83 10.05
CA ALA A 114 -3.75 12.16 11.27
C ALA A 114 -4.58 10.91 10.97
N TYR A 115 -4.82 10.09 11.98
CA TYR A 115 -5.82 9.04 11.96
C TYR A 115 -6.41 8.80 13.34
N THR A 116 -7.68 8.44 13.37
CA THR A 116 -8.38 7.96 14.56
C THR A 116 -8.73 6.48 14.38
N SER A 117 -8.32 5.67 15.36
CA SER A 117 -8.73 4.28 15.52
C SER A 117 -9.67 4.13 16.72
N ILE A 118 -9.99 2.90 17.08
CA ILE A 118 -10.86 2.63 18.22
C ILE A 118 -10.16 2.94 19.55
N ASP A 119 -8.88 2.59 19.68
CA ASP A 119 -8.10 2.71 20.91
C ASP A 119 -7.06 3.84 20.89
N GLU A 120 -6.89 4.52 19.77
CA GLU A 120 -5.81 5.49 19.60
C GLU A 120 -6.11 6.55 18.56
N THR A 121 -5.45 7.70 18.68
CA THR A 121 -5.40 8.75 17.67
C THR A 121 -3.96 9.24 17.52
N VAL A 122 -3.48 9.40 16.28
CA VAL A 122 -2.10 9.83 16.00
C VAL A 122 -2.10 10.95 14.98
N TYR A 123 -1.34 12.00 15.24
CA TYR A 123 -1.15 13.16 14.37
C TYR A 123 0.32 13.26 13.98
N ASN A 124 0.61 13.70 12.76
CA ASN A 124 1.98 13.88 12.30
C ASN A 124 2.18 15.13 11.44
N ILE A 125 3.38 15.69 11.56
CA ILE A 125 3.96 16.68 10.66
C ILE A 125 5.29 16.07 10.18
N SER A 126 5.33 15.57 8.96
CA SER A 126 6.46 14.83 8.42
C SER A 126 7.25 15.65 7.41
N ASN A 127 8.50 15.27 7.20
CA ASN A 127 9.38 15.85 6.17
C ASN A 127 9.56 17.38 6.29
N VAL A 128 9.57 17.90 7.53
CA VAL A 128 9.80 19.33 7.81
C VAL A 128 11.26 19.65 7.56
N PRO A 129 11.60 20.65 6.70
CA PRO A 129 12.98 21.05 6.48
C PRO A 129 13.64 21.64 7.73
N THR A 130 14.86 21.20 8.07
CA THR A 130 15.59 21.64 9.28
C THR A 130 16.41 22.91 9.08
N THR A 131 16.19 23.64 7.98
CA THR A 131 16.95 24.85 7.63
C THR A 131 16.74 26.04 8.58
N ARG A 132 15.67 26.04 9.36
CA ARG A 132 15.31 27.08 10.31
C ARG A 132 14.84 26.48 11.64
N GLN A 133 15.60 26.71 12.72
CA GLN A 133 15.25 26.22 14.05
C GLN A 133 13.86 26.71 14.52
N THR A 134 13.51 27.98 14.21
CA THR A 134 12.19 28.53 14.55
C THR A 134 11.03 27.77 13.91
N ALA A 135 11.23 27.15 12.74
CA ALA A 135 10.20 26.31 12.11
C ALA A 135 9.99 25.00 12.89
N LEU A 136 11.08 24.41 13.39
CA LEU A 136 11.02 23.20 14.22
C LEU A 136 10.32 23.48 15.55
N ASP A 137 10.66 24.59 16.19
CA ASP A 137 10.04 25.03 17.45
C ASP A 137 8.54 25.31 17.25
N SER A 138 8.14 25.85 16.07
CA SER A 138 6.73 26.04 15.71
C SER A 138 6.00 24.71 15.48
N CYS A 139 6.64 23.71 14.90
CA CYS A 139 6.02 22.39 14.78
C CYS A 139 5.79 21.74 16.17
N LEU A 140 6.72 21.88 17.09
CA LEU A 140 6.50 21.48 18.49
C LEU A 140 5.36 22.27 19.15
N LEU A 141 5.20 23.57 18.84
CA LEU A 141 4.08 24.37 19.31
C LEU A 141 2.74 23.88 18.74
N ILE A 142 2.71 23.43 17.49
CA ILE A 142 1.52 22.79 16.90
C ILE A 142 1.16 21.52 17.67
N LEU A 143 2.13 20.65 17.98
CA LEU A 143 1.87 19.47 18.79
C LEU A 143 1.34 19.83 20.20
N ARG A 144 1.85 20.91 20.79
CA ARG A 144 1.35 21.41 22.07
C ARG A 144 -0.10 21.87 21.96
N ASP A 145 -0.44 22.56 20.88
CA ASP A 145 -1.81 23.01 20.66
C ASP A 145 -2.76 21.84 20.38
N TRP A 146 -2.34 20.82 19.66
CA TRP A 146 -3.11 19.58 19.52
C TRP A 146 -3.33 18.88 20.88
N ALA A 147 -2.33 18.95 21.76
CA ALA A 147 -2.43 18.33 23.07
C ALA A 147 -3.51 18.97 23.95
N THR A 148 -3.60 20.32 24.02
CA THR A 148 -4.51 21.02 24.95
C THR A 148 -4.94 22.41 24.49
N GLY A 149 -4.72 22.82 23.25
CA GLY A 149 -4.93 24.17 22.76
C GLY A 149 -5.96 24.30 21.63
N LEU A 150 -6.91 23.38 21.49
CA LEU A 150 -7.94 23.48 20.44
C LEU A 150 -9.00 24.52 20.80
N THR A 151 -9.35 25.38 19.85
CA THR A 151 -10.39 26.42 20.06
C THR A 151 -11.80 25.85 20.01
N LEU A 152 -12.03 24.83 19.17
CA LEU A 152 -13.33 24.21 18.93
C LEU A 152 -14.43 25.26 18.66
N ASP A 153 -14.13 26.14 17.68
CA ASP A 153 -15.03 27.21 17.29
C ASP A 153 -16.34 26.66 16.70
N PRO A 154 -17.51 27.10 17.18
CA PRO A 154 -18.81 26.62 16.69
C PRO A 154 -18.98 26.72 15.18
N LYS A 155 -18.48 27.77 14.52
CA LYS A 155 -18.57 27.95 13.10
C LYS A 155 -17.75 26.89 12.33
N GLU A 156 -16.53 26.63 12.78
CA GLU A 156 -15.66 25.61 12.18
C GLU A 156 -16.26 24.21 12.40
N ILE A 157 -16.80 23.93 13.59
CA ILE A 157 -17.52 22.67 13.88
C ILE A 157 -18.68 22.47 12.87
N ASP A 158 -19.52 23.49 12.67
CA ASP A 158 -20.70 23.36 11.79
C ASP A 158 -20.30 23.17 10.32
N GLN A 159 -19.18 23.76 9.87
CA GLN A 159 -18.64 23.54 8.55
C GLN A 159 -18.08 22.10 8.41
N GLU A 160 -17.39 21.60 9.44
CA GLU A 160 -16.74 20.28 9.41
C GLU A 160 -17.75 19.11 9.42
N ARG A 161 -18.98 19.28 9.97
CA ARG A 161 -20.05 18.27 9.89
C ARG A 161 -20.25 17.78 8.45
N GLY A 162 -20.28 18.72 7.51
CA GLY A 162 -20.43 18.41 6.10
C GLY A 162 -19.27 17.64 5.50
N VAL A 163 -18.04 17.90 5.95
CA VAL A 163 -16.82 17.22 5.51
C VAL A 163 -16.80 15.77 6.00
N ILE A 164 -17.09 15.54 7.29
CA ILE A 164 -17.21 14.21 7.87
C ILE A 164 -18.29 13.38 7.17
N HIS A 165 -19.42 14.00 6.84
CA HIS A 165 -20.51 13.33 6.14
C HIS A 165 -20.08 12.85 4.74
N GLU A 166 -19.29 13.68 4.02
CA GLU A 166 -18.74 13.28 2.72
C GLU A 166 -17.69 12.19 2.83
N GLU A 167 -16.85 12.23 3.87
CA GLU A 167 -15.93 11.16 4.13
C GLU A 167 -16.64 9.83 4.37
N TRP A 168 -17.67 9.82 5.21
CA TRP A 168 -18.52 8.64 5.41
C TRP A 168 -19.09 8.11 4.09
N ARG A 169 -19.63 9.02 3.25
CA ARG A 169 -20.17 8.64 1.94
C ARG A 169 -19.13 8.01 1.03
N LEU A 170 -17.92 8.56 1.00
CA LEU A 170 -16.82 8.05 0.17
C LEU A 170 -16.29 6.71 0.63
N ARG A 171 -16.23 6.49 1.95
CA ARG A 171 -15.74 5.24 2.55
C ARG A 171 -16.79 4.13 2.59
N THR A 172 -18.07 4.46 2.33
CA THR A 172 -19.14 3.47 2.34
C THR A 172 -19.06 2.56 1.13
N SER A 173 -18.90 1.25 1.38
CA SER A 173 -18.94 0.16 0.40
C SER A 173 -19.99 -0.88 0.83
N PRO A 174 -20.38 -1.82 -0.03
CA PRO A 174 -21.27 -2.91 0.37
C PRO A 174 -20.71 -3.71 1.54
N GLU A 175 -19.40 -3.97 1.56
CA GLU A 175 -18.72 -4.68 2.64
C GLU A 175 -18.74 -3.87 3.94
N SER A 176 -18.46 -2.55 3.90
CA SER A 176 -18.50 -1.70 5.09
C SER A 176 -19.92 -1.59 5.65
N ARG A 177 -20.95 -1.46 4.79
CA ARG A 177 -22.34 -1.44 5.23
C ARG A 177 -22.74 -2.72 5.96
N MET A 178 -22.39 -3.90 5.39
CA MET A 178 -22.65 -5.19 6.03
C MET A 178 -21.88 -5.33 7.33
N PHE A 179 -20.63 -4.90 7.33
CA PHE A 179 -19.75 -4.98 8.49
C PHE A 179 -20.28 -4.10 9.64
N GLU A 180 -20.51 -2.82 9.41
CA GLU A 180 -20.94 -1.86 10.42
C GLU A 180 -22.27 -2.28 11.10
N ARG A 181 -23.28 -2.71 10.30
CA ARG A 181 -24.58 -3.13 10.87
C ARG A 181 -24.52 -4.43 11.69
N ASN A 182 -23.46 -5.23 11.49
CA ASN A 182 -23.26 -6.49 12.22
C ASN A 182 -22.26 -6.37 13.39
N LEU A 183 -21.57 -5.23 13.55
CA LEU A 183 -20.63 -5.03 14.64
C LEU A 183 -21.18 -5.33 16.04
N PRO A 184 -22.42 -4.93 16.41
CA PRO A 184 -22.98 -5.26 17.71
C PRO A 184 -23.12 -6.77 17.95
N ALA A 185 -23.36 -7.55 16.88
CA ALA A 185 -23.44 -9.01 16.98
C ALA A 185 -22.07 -9.68 17.01
N LEU A 186 -21.05 -9.06 16.38
CA LEU A 186 -19.66 -9.52 16.40
C LEU A 186 -19.00 -9.28 17.75
N TYR A 187 -19.40 -8.24 18.47
CA TYR A 187 -18.85 -7.84 19.76
C TYR A 187 -19.94 -7.74 20.84
N PRO A 188 -20.68 -8.83 21.13
CA PRO A 188 -21.76 -8.76 22.11
C PRO A 188 -21.22 -8.39 23.50
N GLY A 189 -21.80 -7.36 24.10
CA GLY A 189 -21.42 -6.88 25.42
C GLY A 189 -20.12 -6.08 25.49
N SER A 190 -19.58 -5.65 24.35
CA SER A 190 -18.39 -4.81 24.28
C SER A 190 -18.66 -3.51 23.49
N LYS A 191 -18.01 -2.43 23.90
CA LYS A 191 -18.06 -1.16 23.19
C LYS A 191 -17.44 -1.23 21.78
N TYR A 192 -16.55 -2.17 21.51
CA TYR A 192 -16.02 -2.40 20.16
C TYR A 192 -17.13 -2.57 19.12
N GLY A 193 -18.26 -3.18 19.49
CA GLY A 193 -19.42 -3.31 18.62
C GLY A 193 -20.21 -2.04 18.37
N LEU A 194 -19.92 -0.95 19.09
CA LEU A 194 -20.71 0.28 19.08
C LEU A 194 -19.90 1.54 18.79
N ARG A 195 -18.57 1.44 18.69
CA ARG A 195 -17.65 2.60 18.61
C ARG A 195 -16.77 2.53 17.36
N TYR A 196 -17.41 2.30 16.20
CA TYR A 196 -16.68 2.43 14.93
C TYR A 196 -16.30 3.91 14.72
N PRO A 197 -15.03 4.23 14.34
CA PRO A 197 -14.51 5.60 14.44
C PRO A 197 -15.30 6.67 13.67
N ILE A 198 -15.81 6.35 12.47
CA ILE A 198 -16.63 7.30 11.70
C ILE A 198 -17.94 7.69 12.43
N GLY A 199 -18.36 6.87 13.38
CA GLY A 199 -19.51 7.11 14.26
C GLY A 199 -20.86 7.01 13.58
N LEU A 200 -21.83 7.69 14.17
CA LEU A 200 -23.19 7.78 13.67
C LEU A 200 -23.44 9.16 13.08
N MET A 201 -23.85 9.21 11.81
CA MET A 201 -24.17 10.49 11.17
C MET A 201 -25.27 11.26 11.89
N SER A 202 -26.23 10.58 12.52
CA SER A 202 -27.24 11.21 13.37
C SER A 202 -26.66 11.91 14.61
N VAL A 203 -25.53 11.45 15.13
CA VAL A 203 -24.77 12.13 16.22
C VAL A 203 -23.96 13.26 15.60
N VAL A 204 -23.18 13.00 14.55
CA VAL A 204 -22.34 13.98 13.86
C VAL A 204 -23.13 15.22 13.45
N ASP A 205 -24.34 15.04 12.92
CA ASP A 205 -25.19 16.15 12.48
C ASP A 205 -25.80 16.97 13.65
N ASN A 206 -25.96 16.37 14.84
CA ASN A 206 -26.80 16.95 15.88
C ASN A 206 -26.13 17.14 17.26
N PHE A 207 -24.85 16.69 17.44
CA PHE A 207 -24.17 16.85 18.72
C PHE A 207 -24.04 18.34 19.12
N LYS A 208 -24.08 18.62 20.41
CA LYS A 208 -23.85 19.96 20.96
C LYS A 208 -22.37 20.24 21.10
N TYR A 209 -21.91 21.44 20.84
CA TYR A 209 -20.49 21.82 20.91
C TYR A 209 -19.85 21.43 22.24
N LYS A 210 -20.62 21.45 23.34
CA LYS A 210 -20.16 21.00 24.64
C LYS A 210 -19.77 19.52 24.67
N GLU A 211 -20.47 18.66 23.93
CA GLU A 211 -20.20 17.21 23.93
C GLU A 211 -18.83 16.89 23.32
N LEU A 212 -18.45 17.64 22.28
CA LEU A 212 -17.09 17.54 21.69
C LEU A 212 -16.03 18.09 22.64
N ARG A 213 -16.31 19.23 23.28
CA ARG A 213 -15.42 19.83 24.29
C ARG A 213 -15.25 18.93 25.50
N ASP A 214 -16.31 18.32 26.00
CA ASP A 214 -16.29 17.37 27.11
C ASP A 214 -15.41 16.15 26.80
N TYR A 215 -15.47 15.64 25.55
CA TYR A 215 -14.60 14.55 25.12
C TYR A 215 -13.14 15.00 25.12
N TYR A 216 -12.83 16.15 24.52
CA TYR A 216 -11.47 16.70 24.46
C TYR A 216 -10.89 16.93 25.87
N GLU A 217 -11.57 17.67 26.71
CA GLU A 217 -11.11 18.02 28.05
C GLU A 217 -10.96 16.79 28.98
N LYS A 218 -11.78 15.76 28.77
CA LYS A 218 -11.74 14.52 29.56
C LYS A 218 -10.57 13.62 29.17
N TRP A 219 -10.20 13.56 27.88
CA TRP A 219 -9.32 12.52 27.40
C TRP A 219 -7.96 13.02 26.88
N TYR A 220 -7.88 14.28 26.39
CA TYR A 220 -6.64 14.85 25.86
C TYR A 220 -5.86 15.53 26.98
N HIS A 221 -5.02 14.75 27.65
CA HIS A 221 -4.16 15.24 28.72
C HIS A 221 -2.81 14.50 28.73
N PRO A 222 -1.75 15.10 29.31
CA PRO A 222 -0.37 14.67 29.15
C PRO A 222 -0.06 13.21 29.43
N ASP A 223 -0.68 12.57 30.42
CA ASP A 223 -0.39 11.17 30.75
C ASP A 223 -0.93 10.16 29.73
N ASN A 224 -1.85 10.58 28.85
CA ASN A 224 -2.31 9.80 27.70
C ASN A 224 -1.51 10.06 26.41
N GLN A 225 -0.52 10.98 26.46
CA GLN A 225 0.14 11.52 25.26
C GLN A 225 1.60 11.12 25.16
N GLY A 226 2.01 10.77 23.92
CA GLY A 226 3.40 10.54 23.56
C GLY A 226 3.84 11.46 22.43
N ILE A 227 4.95 12.18 22.65
CA ILE A 227 5.59 13.02 21.62
C ILE A 227 6.75 12.25 21.02
N ILE A 228 6.80 12.18 19.68
CA ILE A 228 7.89 11.52 18.96
C ILE A 228 8.50 12.52 17.98
N VAL A 229 9.82 12.70 18.05
CA VAL A 229 10.57 13.58 17.14
C VAL A 229 11.78 12.84 16.62
N VAL A 230 11.82 12.62 15.30
CA VAL A 230 12.92 11.92 14.64
C VAL A 230 13.37 12.69 13.40
N GLY A 231 14.66 12.98 13.31
CA GLY A 231 15.21 13.65 12.14
C GLY A 231 16.59 14.25 12.37
N ASP A 232 17.01 15.07 11.43
CA ASP A 232 18.29 15.80 11.46
C ASP A 232 18.15 17.01 12.39
N ILE A 233 18.20 16.75 13.71
CA ILE A 233 17.91 17.69 14.79
C ILE A 233 18.95 17.64 15.90
N ASP A 234 19.02 18.74 16.69
CA ASP A 234 19.67 18.78 17.99
C ASP A 234 18.72 18.16 19.03
N VAL A 235 19.13 17.01 19.59
CA VAL A 235 18.34 16.25 20.57
C VAL A 235 18.19 17.03 21.89
N ASP A 236 19.23 17.74 22.34
CA ASP A 236 19.21 18.48 23.61
C ASP A 236 18.30 19.71 23.50
N HIS A 237 18.37 20.44 22.41
CA HIS A 237 17.48 21.56 22.13
C HIS A 237 16.02 21.09 22.04
N THR A 238 15.78 20.02 21.29
CA THR A 238 14.43 19.45 21.13
C THR A 238 13.84 19.03 22.48
N GLU A 239 14.64 18.36 23.32
CA GLU A 239 14.20 17.97 24.68
C GLU A 239 13.89 19.19 25.55
N ALA A 240 14.73 20.22 25.51
CA ALA A 240 14.49 21.46 26.24
C ALA A 240 13.20 22.16 25.80
N MET A 241 12.90 22.17 24.49
CA MET A 241 11.66 22.72 23.95
C MET A 241 10.45 21.90 24.35
N ILE A 242 10.50 20.57 24.33
CA ILE A 242 9.43 19.71 24.83
C ILE A 242 9.16 20.01 26.31
N LYS A 243 10.20 20.05 27.16
CA LYS A 243 10.06 20.39 28.60
C LYS A 243 9.43 21.77 28.81
N LYS A 244 9.82 22.77 27.99
CA LYS A 244 9.29 24.13 28.05
C LYS A 244 7.82 24.21 27.63
N LEU A 245 7.45 23.59 26.54
CA LEU A 245 6.10 23.70 25.96
C LEU A 245 5.07 22.83 26.68
N PHE A 246 5.46 21.63 27.10
CA PHE A 246 4.54 20.64 27.66
C PHE A 246 4.62 20.50 29.19
N GLY A 247 5.73 20.87 29.80
CA GLY A 247 5.95 20.67 31.24
C GLY A 247 5.00 21.45 32.13
N GLY A 248 4.45 22.56 31.66
CA GLY A 248 3.46 23.39 32.37
C GLY A 248 2.01 22.96 32.23
N ILE A 249 1.71 22.00 31.33
CA ILE A 249 0.35 21.51 31.12
C ILE A 249 -0.08 20.68 32.33
N LYS A 250 -1.27 20.99 32.86
CA LYS A 250 -1.84 20.29 34.02
C LYS A 250 -2.81 19.20 33.55
N ASN A 251 -2.74 18.07 34.21
CA ASN A 251 -3.77 17.06 34.04
C ASN A 251 -5.09 17.53 34.71
N PRO A 252 -6.25 17.05 34.23
CA PRO A 252 -7.53 17.28 34.93
C PRO A 252 -7.47 16.83 36.40
N ALA A 253 -8.16 17.55 37.27
CA ALA A 253 -8.17 17.23 38.67
C ALA A 253 -8.71 15.82 38.98
N ASN A 254 -9.66 15.35 38.19
CA ASN A 254 -10.22 14.02 38.24
C ASN A 254 -9.85 13.28 36.96
N LEU A 255 -8.68 12.64 36.92
CA LEU A 255 -8.24 11.82 35.81
C LEU A 255 -9.17 10.63 35.58
N SER A 256 -9.65 10.50 34.36
CA SER A 256 -10.33 9.30 33.92
C SER A 256 -9.28 8.29 33.44
N PRO A 257 -9.14 7.13 34.11
CA PRO A 257 -8.16 6.13 33.63
C PRO A 257 -8.58 5.55 32.28
N ILE A 258 -7.60 5.28 31.45
CA ILE A 258 -7.82 4.47 30.25
C ILE A 258 -8.07 3.03 30.69
N VAL A 259 -9.31 2.58 30.50
CA VAL A 259 -9.71 1.20 30.74
C VAL A 259 -9.76 0.48 29.39
N LYS A 260 -9.00 -0.61 29.28
CA LYS A 260 -9.05 -1.46 28.09
C LYS A 260 -10.39 -2.14 28.02
N GLU A 261 -11.09 -1.93 26.93
CA GLU A 261 -12.40 -2.52 26.69
C GLU A 261 -12.29 -4.03 26.51
N ASN A 262 -13.07 -4.80 27.22
CA ASN A 262 -13.05 -6.24 27.15
C ASN A 262 -13.90 -6.78 25.97
N VAL A 263 -13.42 -7.83 25.33
CA VAL A 263 -14.21 -8.63 24.36
C VAL A 263 -14.53 -9.96 25.03
N PRO A 264 -15.79 -10.18 25.44
CA PRO A 264 -16.17 -11.41 26.11
C PRO A 264 -15.99 -12.66 25.25
N ASP A 265 -15.73 -13.79 25.92
CA ASP A 265 -15.83 -15.10 25.30
C ASP A 265 -17.29 -15.44 24.99
N ASN A 266 -17.55 -16.20 23.94
CA ASN A 266 -18.85 -16.74 23.63
C ASN A 266 -18.86 -18.27 23.77
N LYS A 267 -19.83 -18.78 24.54
CA LYS A 267 -20.04 -20.23 24.70
C LYS A 267 -20.70 -20.83 23.46
N GLU A 268 -21.70 -20.12 22.95
CA GLU A 268 -22.37 -20.50 21.70
C GLU A 268 -21.72 -19.79 20.50
N PRO A 269 -21.64 -20.45 19.35
CA PRO A 269 -21.06 -19.86 18.15
C PRO A 269 -21.90 -18.66 17.67
N ILE A 270 -21.22 -17.60 17.27
CA ILE A 270 -21.85 -16.45 16.61
C ILE A 270 -21.77 -16.69 15.10
N VAL A 271 -22.92 -16.80 14.44
CA VAL A 271 -22.97 -16.99 12.98
C VAL A 271 -23.84 -15.91 12.36
N ILE A 272 -23.26 -15.16 11.43
CA ILE A 272 -23.89 -14.06 10.72
C ILE A 272 -23.93 -14.41 9.23
N VAL A 273 -25.10 -14.24 8.62
CA VAL A 273 -25.27 -14.31 7.16
C VAL A 273 -25.94 -13.02 6.75
N ASP A 274 -25.25 -12.23 5.96
CA ASP A 274 -25.72 -10.93 5.52
C ASP A 274 -25.50 -10.74 4.02
N LYS A 275 -26.18 -9.77 3.42
CA LYS A 275 -26.19 -9.55 1.97
C LYS A 275 -26.39 -8.09 1.61
N ASP A 276 -25.81 -7.69 0.49
CA ASP A 276 -25.95 -6.35 -0.07
C ASP A 276 -26.05 -6.42 -1.61
N LYS A 277 -26.89 -5.56 -2.20
CA LYS A 277 -27.15 -5.56 -3.65
C LYS A 277 -25.96 -5.19 -4.50
N GLU A 278 -25.05 -4.40 -3.95
CA GLU A 278 -23.83 -3.94 -4.64
C GLU A 278 -22.63 -4.83 -4.38
N CYS A 279 -22.74 -5.84 -3.49
CA CYS A 279 -21.66 -6.77 -3.18
C CYS A 279 -21.29 -7.57 -4.44
N GLN A 280 -20.03 -7.49 -4.85
CA GLN A 280 -19.58 -8.11 -6.11
C GLN A 280 -19.22 -9.59 -5.95
N SER A 281 -18.77 -10.00 -4.77
CA SER A 281 -18.34 -11.36 -4.49
C SER A 281 -18.80 -11.82 -3.10
N ASN A 282 -19.07 -13.12 -2.97
CA ASN A 282 -19.34 -13.70 -1.68
C ASN A 282 -18.03 -13.93 -0.91
N SER A 283 -18.07 -13.75 0.40
CA SER A 283 -16.94 -14.02 1.28
C SER A 283 -17.40 -14.67 2.58
N VAL A 284 -16.51 -15.45 3.19
CA VAL A 284 -16.70 -16.02 4.52
C VAL A 284 -15.48 -15.69 5.37
N MET A 285 -15.74 -15.21 6.58
CA MET A 285 -14.73 -15.01 7.61
C MET A 285 -15.06 -15.91 8.80
N ILE A 286 -14.09 -16.67 9.27
CA ILE A 286 -14.24 -17.54 10.45
C ILE A 286 -13.15 -17.14 11.44
N PHE A 287 -13.54 -16.91 12.69
CA PHE A 287 -12.65 -16.52 13.76
C PHE A 287 -12.75 -17.53 14.90
N PHE A 288 -11.60 -17.97 15.40
CA PHE A 288 -11.48 -18.71 16.64
C PHE A 288 -10.79 -17.82 17.65
N LYS A 289 -11.57 -17.12 18.50
CA LYS A 289 -11.06 -16.14 19.45
C LYS A 289 -10.21 -16.78 20.53
N HIS A 290 -9.16 -16.08 20.93
CA HIS A 290 -8.31 -16.42 22.07
C HIS A 290 -7.71 -15.16 22.70
N ASP A 291 -7.05 -15.29 23.85
CA ASP A 291 -6.44 -14.15 24.50
C ASP A 291 -5.17 -13.71 23.78
N PRO A 292 -4.90 -12.39 23.69
CA PRO A 292 -3.68 -11.88 23.10
C PRO A 292 -2.44 -12.18 23.97
N TYR A 293 -1.26 -11.96 23.43
CA TYR A 293 -0.04 -11.97 24.22
C TYR A 293 -0.10 -10.81 25.23
N PRO A 294 0.21 -11.02 26.54
CA PRO A 294 0.11 -9.97 27.53
C PRO A 294 1.02 -8.79 27.19
N GLU A 295 0.46 -7.59 27.09
CA GLU A 295 1.20 -6.38 26.70
C GLU A 295 2.40 -6.08 27.61
N ALA A 296 2.24 -6.28 28.92
CA ALA A 296 3.32 -6.08 29.90
C ALA A 296 4.52 -7.03 29.69
N GLU A 297 4.33 -8.12 28.94
CA GLU A 297 5.36 -9.13 28.68
C GLU A 297 5.96 -9.03 27.26
N LYS A 298 5.55 -8.05 26.43
CA LYS A 298 6.03 -7.94 25.05
C LYS A 298 7.52 -7.59 24.94
N ASN A 299 8.07 -6.86 25.89
CA ASN A 299 9.48 -6.43 25.85
C ASN A 299 10.45 -7.54 26.24
N ASN A 300 10.34 -8.71 25.60
CA ASN A 300 11.27 -9.82 25.81
C ASN A 300 11.44 -10.72 24.58
N LEU A 301 12.49 -11.52 24.57
CA LEU A 301 12.82 -12.41 23.46
C LEU A 301 11.74 -13.48 23.22
N VAL A 302 11.06 -13.95 24.29
CA VAL A 302 10.00 -14.99 24.15
C VAL A 302 8.84 -14.46 23.31
N TYR A 303 8.48 -13.20 23.47
CA TYR A 303 7.48 -12.55 22.62
C TYR A 303 7.88 -12.57 21.16
N VAL A 304 9.10 -12.09 20.83
CA VAL A 304 9.61 -12.06 19.46
C VAL A 304 9.66 -13.48 18.85
N MET A 305 10.05 -14.48 19.63
CA MET A 305 10.08 -15.86 19.19
C MET A 305 8.66 -16.41 18.98
N THR A 306 7.70 -16.05 19.85
CA THR A 306 6.30 -16.44 19.70
C THR A 306 5.71 -15.87 18.41
N GLU A 307 5.96 -14.58 18.13
CA GLU A 307 5.52 -13.94 16.88
C GLU A 307 6.20 -14.56 15.64
N THR A 308 7.47 -14.95 15.75
CA THR A 308 8.17 -15.67 14.67
C THR A 308 7.53 -17.03 14.40
N VAL A 309 7.18 -17.79 15.44
CA VAL A 309 6.50 -19.08 15.33
C VAL A 309 5.09 -18.94 14.76
N LYS A 310 4.32 -17.93 15.20
CA LYS A 310 3.00 -17.58 14.64
C LYS A 310 3.10 -17.26 13.15
N SER A 311 4.03 -16.38 12.79
CA SER A 311 4.27 -15.99 11.41
C SER A 311 4.68 -17.18 10.54
N ALA A 312 5.48 -18.13 11.07
CA ALA A 312 5.84 -19.37 10.38
C ALA A 312 4.60 -20.22 10.07
N ALA A 313 3.76 -20.45 11.08
CA ALA A 313 2.54 -21.24 10.95
C ALA A 313 1.62 -20.66 9.87
N MET A 314 1.32 -19.35 9.96
CA MET A 314 0.44 -18.67 9.01
C MET A 314 1.02 -18.64 7.59
N SER A 315 2.31 -18.37 7.45
CA SER A 315 2.99 -18.34 6.14
C SER A 315 2.97 -19.71 5.42
N MET A 316 3.27 -20.77 6.15
CA MET A 316 3.26 -22.14 5.58
C MET A 316 1.85 -22.60 5.25
N LEU A 317 0.87 -22.32 6.12
CA LEU A 317 -0.54 -22.67 5.86
C LEU A 317 -1.11 -21.92 4.67
N ASN A 318 -0.83 -20.61 4.55
CA ASN A 318 -1.22 -19.81 3.39
C ASN A 318 -0.60 -20.33 2.08
N SER A 319 0.62 -20.84 2.12
CA SER A 319 1.25 -21.48 0.98
C SER A 319 0.49 -22.74 0.54
N ARG A 320 0.04 -23.60 1.49
CA ARG A 320 -0.79 -24.78 1.20
C ARG A 320 -2.16 -24.39 0.62
N LEU A 321 -2.81 -23.37 1.18
CA LEU A 321 -4.10 -22.87 0.69
C LEU A 321 -4.00 -22.32 -0.72
N SER A 322 -2.92 -21.60 -1.02
CA SER A 322 -2.64 -21.10 -2.37
C SER A 322 -2.35 -22.24 -3.35
N GLU A 323 -1.56 -23.24 -2.96
CA GLU A 323 -1.32 -24.44 -3.79
C GLU A 323 -2.61 -25.20 -4.11
N ALA A 324 -3.53 -25.26 -3.16
CA ALA A 324 -4.81 -25.94 -3.35
C ALA A 324 -5.68 -25.28 -4.43
N THR A 325 -5.55 -23.97 -4.69
CA THR A 325 -6.30 -23.28 -5.76
C THR A 325 -5.98 -23.79 -7.16
N LEU A 326 -4.82 -24.42 -7.35
CA LEU A 326 -4.40 -25.00 -8.62
C LEU A 326 -5.08 -26.34 -8.94
N LYS A 327 -5.85 -26.89 -8.00
CA LYS A 327 -6.62 -28.10 -8.22
C LYS A 327 -7.97 -27.78 -8.85
N PRO A 328 -8.39 -28.45 -9.92
CA PRO A 328 -9.65 -28.16 -10.62
C PRO A 328 -10.88 -28.23 -9.69
N GLU A 329 -10.87 -29.16 -8.73
CA GLU A 329 -11.94 -29.36 -7.78
C GLU A 329 -12.01 -28.34 -6.65
N CYS A 330 -10.99 -27.53 -6.47
CA CYS A 330 -10.94 -26.52 -5.39
C CYS A 330 -12.19 -25.63 -5.41
N PRO A 331 -12.94 -25.51 -4.30
CA PRO A 331 -14.21 -24.77 -4.29
C PRO A 331 -14.05 -23.27 -4.03
N TYR A 332 -12.84 -22.76 -3.82
CA TYR A 332 -12.56 -21.34 -3.59
C TYR A 332 -11.54 -20.80 -4.59
N ILE A 333 -11.60 -19.49 -4.82
CA ILE A 333 -10.57 -18.77 -5.62
C ILE A 333 -9.46 -18.24 -4.74
N GLN A 334 -9.78 -17.95 -3.48
CA GLN A 334 -8.83 -17.44 -2.51
C GLN A 334 -9.23 -17.92 -1.11
N ALA A 335 -8.23 -18.29 -0.32
CA ALA A 335 -8.36 -18.46 1.10
C ALA A 335 -7.07 -17.99 1.78
N SER A 336 -7.20 -17.41 2.96
CA SER A 336 -6.07 -16.96 3.78
C SER A 336 -6.35 -17.19 5.25
N VAL A 337 -5.27 -17.35 6.01
CA VAL A 337 -5.29 -17.46 7.47
C VAL A 337 -4.33 -16.46 8.07
N GLU A 338 -4.70 -15.91 9.22
CA GLU A 338 -3.86 -15.07 10.04
C GLU A 338 -4.16 -15.30 11.52
N ASP A 339 -3.20 -15.02 12.39
CA ASP A 339 -3.40 -15.05 13.83
C ASP A 339 -2.95 -13.73 14.44
N GLY A 340 -3.90 -13.02 15.05
CA GLY A 340 -3.70 -11.68 15.56
C GLY A 340 -5.00 -11.07 16.08
N MET A 341 -5.10 -9.76 16.10
CA MET A 341 -6.27 -9.05 16.62
C MET A 341 -7.58 -9.59 16.04
N TYR A 342 -8.55 -9.90 16.93
CA TYR A 342 -9.90 -10.19 16.50
C TYR A 342 -10.52 -8.93 15.90
N ILE A 343 -10.61 -8.92 14.57
CA ILE A 343 -11.06 -7.79 13.75
C ILE A 343 -10.20 -6.53 14.01
N PHE A 344 -10.50 -5.74 15.05
CA PHE A 344 -9.75 -4.55 15.44
C PHE A 344 -9.59 -4.36 16.97
N SER A 345 -9.95 -5.36 17.77
CA SER A 345 -9.84 -5.28 19.23
C SER A 345 -8.44 -5.61 19.73
N LYS A 346 -7.83 -4.74 20.52
CA LYS A 346 -6.52 -4.98 21.15
C LYS A 346 -6.55 -5.96 22.33
N THR A 347 -7.73 -6.30 22.83
CA THR A 347 -7.93 -7.15 24.02
C THR A 347 -8.37 -8.57 23.69
N LYS A 348 -8.49 -8.90 22.40
CA LYS A 348 -8.82 -10.25 21.93
C LYS A 348 -8.12 -10.52 20.61
N ASP A 349 -7.45 -11.65 20.51
CA ASP A 349 -6.90 -12.22 19.28
C ASP A 349 -7.82 -13.29 18.69
N ALA A 350 -7.57 -13.68 17.46
CA ALA A 350 -8.23 -14.82 16.82
C ALA A 350 -7.34 -15.44 15.74
N LEU A 351 -7.45 -16.76 15.59
CA LEU A 351 -7.14 -17.39 14.33
C LEU A 351 -8.25 -17.05 13.35
N SER A 352 -7.95 -16.25 12.36
CA SER A 352 -8.86 -15.73 11.34
C SER A 352 -8.67 -16.47 10.03
N ILE A 353 -9.77 -16.94 9.43
CA ILE A 353 -9.81 -17.66 8.17
C ILE A 353 -10.71 -16.88 7.23
N ASN A 354 -10.16 -16.40 6.10
CA ASN A 354 -10.91 -15.70 5.06
C ASN A 354 -11.05 -16.59 3.84
N ILE A 355 -12.25 -16.69 3.24
CA ILE A 355 -12.55 -17.56 2.12
C ILE A 355 -13.37 -16.80 1.08
N VAL A 356 -12.97 -16.86 -0.19
CA VAL A 356 -13.78 -16.40 -1.33
C VAL A 356 -14.17 -17.62 -2.16
N PRO A 357 -15.42 -18.10 -2.07
CA PRO A 357 -15.88 -19.24 -2.82
C PRO A 357 -15.88 -19.00 -4.34
N LYS A 358 -15.62 -20.03 -5.14
CA LYS A 358 -15.77 -19.98 -6.62
C LYS A 358 -17.21 -19.77 -7.06
N ASP A 359 -18.15 -20.31 -6.27
CA ASP A 359 -19.59 -20.20 -6.51
C ASP A 359 -20.32 -20.08 -5.17
N PRO A 360 -21.32 -19.19 -5.05
CA PRO A 360 -22.11 -19.04 -3.83
C PRO A 360 -22.73 -20.35 -3.32
N SER A 361 -23.18 -21.23 -4.23
CA SER A 361 -23.76 -22.54 -3.88
C SER A 361 -22.75 -23.53 -3.27
N ARG A 362 -21.43 -23.27 -3.47
CA ARG A 362 -20.33 -24.09 -2.94
C ARG A 362 -19.71 -23.51 -1.66
N THR A 363 -20.32 -22.51 -1.05
CA THR A 363 -19.78 -21.85 0.14
C THR A 363 -19.49 -22.84 1.27
N ASN A 364 -20.42 -23.75 1.58
CA ASN A 364 -20.23 -24.76 2.63
C ASN A 364 -19.10 -25.76 2.29
N GLU A 365 -18.96 -26.11 1.02
CA GLU A 365 -17.85 -26.94 0.54
C GLU A 365 -16.50 -26.24 0.67
N ALA A 366 -16.46 -24.94 0.35
CA ALA A 366 -15.27 -24.11 0.50
C ALA A 366 -14.84 -24.02 1.98
N ILE A 367 -15.80 -23.77 2.88
CA ILE A 367 -15.57 -23.79 4.33
C ILE A 367 -14.98 -25.13 4.76
N THR A 368 -15.65 -26.25 4.39
CA THR A 368 -15.19 -27.59 4.75
C THR A 368 -13.77 -27.84 4.24
N THR A 369 -13.47 -27.44 3.02
CA THR A 369 -12.15 -27.67 2.39
C THR A 369 -11.05 -26.87 3.11
N VAL A 370 -11.27 -25.60 3.37
CA VAL A 370 -10.27 -24.74 4.04
C VAL A 370 -10.05 -25.17 5.49
N VAL A 371 -11.13 -25.44 6.26
CA VAL A 371 -11.00 -25.88 7.64
C VAL A 371 -10.32 -27.26 7.73
N LYS A 372 -10.49 -28.14 6.74
CA LYS A 372 -9.72 -29.40 6.65
C LYS A 372 -8.20 -29.12 6.47
N GLU A 373 -7.82 -28.16 5.64
CA GLU A 373 -6.40 -27.82 5.46
C GLU A 373 -5.81 -27.24 6.75
N VAL A 374 -6.55 -26.36 7.45
CA VAL A 374 -6.14 -25.85 8.77
C VAL A 374 -6.00 -27.02 9.76
N ARG A 375 -6.94 -27.95 9.78
CA ARG A 375 -6.91 -29.13 10.64
C ARG A 375 -5.74 -30.07 10.31
N LYS A 376 -5.40 -30.25 9.02
CA LYS A 376 -4.20 -31.02 8.63
C LYS A 376 -2.94 -30.44 9.23
N ALA A 377 -2.80 -29.09 9.20
CA ALA A 377 -1.67 -28.44 9.84
C ALA A 377 -1.69 -28.61 11.37
N ALA A 378 -2.89 -28.60 11.99
CA ALA A 378 -3.03 -28.77 13.44
C ALA A 378 -2.75 -30.22 13.90
N GLU A 379 -3.12 -31.25 13.11
CA GLU A 379 -2.98 -32.65 13.49
C GLU A 379 -1.68 -33.32 13.03
N PHE A 380 -1.22 -33.00 11.82
CA PHE A 380 -0.01 -33.61 11.22
C PHE A 380 1.18 -32.67 11.20
N GLY A 381 0.97 -31.37 11.46
CA GLY A 381 1.99 -30.36 11.44
C GLY A 381 2.45 -29.95 10.03
N PHE A 382 3.50 -29.15 10.02
CA PHE A 382 4.26 -28.76 8.83
C PHE A 382 5.50 -29.66 8.69
N THR A 383 5.97 -29.79 7.46
CA THR A 383 7.18 -30.56 7.14
C THR A 383 8.46 -29.73 7.40
N GLU A 384 9.57 -30.42 7.63
CA GLU A 384 10.89 -29.78 7.74
C GLU A 384 11.26 -28.95 6.48
N SER A 385 10.83 -29.41 5.30
CA SER A 385 11.10 -28.70 4.04
C SER A 385 10.31 -27.39 3.91
N GLU A 386 9.05 -27.33 4.36
CA GLU A 386 8.26 -26.09 4.43
C GLU A 386 8.91 -25.12 5.42
N PHE A 387 9.28 -25.61 6.60
CA PHE A 387 9.92 -24.81 7.64
C PHE A 387 11.28 -24.27 7.19
N ALA A 388 12.09 -25.10 6.53
CA ALA A 388 13.38 -24.66 5.99
C ALA A 388 13.23 -23.53 4.97
N ARG A 389 12.21 -23.58 4.09
CA ARG A 389 11.90 -22.48 3.15
C ARG A 389 11.47 -21.21 3.88
N TYR A 390 10.64 -21.33 4.90
CA TYR A 390 10.26 -20.19 5.73
C TYR A 390 11.49 -19.56 6.42
N MET A 391 12.33 -20.37 7.05
CA MET A 391 13.55 -19.91 7.71
C MET A 391 14.53 -19.23 6.74
N ALA A 392 14.62 -19.72 5.51
CA ALA A 392 15.44 -19.08 4.48
C ALA A 392 14.91 -17.67 4.14
N LYS A 393 13.57 -17.47 4.09
CA LYS A 393 12.96 -16.14 3.92
C LYS A 393 13.26 -15.23 5.11
N VAL A 394 13.08 -15.73 6.34
CA VAL A 394 13.36 -14.97 7.57
C VAL A 394 14.81 -14.52 7.59
N GLN A 395 15.75 -15.43 7.31
CA GLN A 395 17.18 -15.12 7.27
C GLN A 395 17.50 -14.05 6.21
N SER A 396 16.95 -14.18 4.99
CA SER A 396 17.14 -13.19 3.94
C SER A 396 16.57 -11.81 4.33
N SER A 397 15.39 -11.78 4.96
CA SER A 397 14.78 -10.53 5.44
C SER A 397 15.60 -9.88 6.55
N LEU A 398 16.13 -10.69 7.46
CA LEU A 398 16.98 -10.23 8.57
C LEU A 398 18.31 -9.65 8.05
N ASP A 399 18.98 -10.34 7.13
CA ASP A 399 20.22 -9.88 6.51
C ASP A 399 19.99 -8.56 5.72
N ASN A 400 18.86 -8.46 5.01
CA ASN A 400 18.45 -7.26 4.30
C ASN A 400 18.21 -6.09 5.27
N MET A 401 17.43 -6.29 6.31
CA MET A 401 17.14 -5.27 7.31
C MET A 401 18.45 -4.74 7.95
N TYR A 402 19.40 -5.63 8.25
CA TYR A 402 20.69 -5.25 8.81
C TYR A 402 21.56 -4.47 7.80
N SER A 403 21.55 -4.86 6.52
CA SER A 403 22.32 -4.17 5.48
C SER A 403 21.83 -2.74 5.25
N GLU A 404 20.51 -2.49 5.39
CA GLU A 404 19.86 -1.21 5.18
C GLU A 404 19.71 -0.35 6.46
N ARG A 405 20.27 -0.78 7.60
CA ARG A 405 20.08 -0.10 8.90
C ARG A 405 20.42 1.39 8.88
N ASP A 406 21.46 1.78 8.11
CA ASP A 406 21.86 3.19 7.98
C ASP A 406 20.98 3.99 7.01
N LYS A 407 20.03 3.33 6.33
CA LYS A 407 19.09 3.93 5.37
C LYS A 407 17.65 3.94 5.88
N ARG A 408 17.48 3.67 7.17
CA ARG A 408 16.17 3.63 7.79
C ARG A 408 15.60 5.04 7.93
N SER A 409 14.37 5.23 7.43
CA SER A 409 13.75 6.56 7.36
C SER A 409 13.30 7.09 8.73
N ASN A 410 13.21 8.41 8.85
CA ASN A 410 12.61 9.08 10.01
C ASN A 410 11.21 8.52 10.33
N ASP A 411 10.39 8.32 9.31
CA ASP A 411 9.03 7.80 9.45
C ASP A 411 8.99 6.38 10.03
N ALA A 412 9.93 5.51 9.62
CA ALA A 412 10.02 4.15 10.15
C ALA A 412 10.31 4.13 11.65
N PHE A 413 11.20 5.00 12.14
CA PHE A 413 11.46 5.14 13.57
C PHE A 413 10.28 5.76 14.32
N CYS A 414 9.63 6.78 13.76
CA CYS A 414 8.43 7.36 14.37
C CYS A 414 7.34 6.30 14.60
N LYS A 415 7.09 5.45 13.58
CA LYS A 415 6.10 4.36 13.67
C LYS A 415 6.44 3.33 14.74
N GLU A 416 7.71 2.98 14.87
CA GLU A 416 8.18 2.07 15.91
C GLU A 416 7.98 2.66 17.31
N TYR A 417 8.33 3.94 17.50
CA TYR A 417 8.25 4.59 18.80
C TYR A 417 6.81 4.86 19.25
N TYR A 418 5.90 5.28 18.36
CA TYR A 418 4.52 5.41 18.79
C TYR A 418 3.86 4.05 19.08
N LYS A 419 4.23 2.98 18.37
CA LYS A 419 3.76 1.62 18.72
C LYS A 419 4.31 1.15 20.06
N HIS A 420 5.57 1.45 20.37
CA HIS A 420 6.10 1.21 21.71
C HIS A 420 5.29 1.96 22.77
N PHE A 421 5.00 3.24 22.55
CA PHE A 421 4.19 4.04 23.46
C PHE A 421 2.78 3.49 23.65
N LEU A 422 2.13 3.11 22.55
CA LEU A 422 0.71 2.68 22.55
C LEU A 422 0.53 1.22 23.00
N GLU A 423 1.46 0.33 22.68
CA GLU A 423 1.28 -1.13 22.77
C GLU A 423 2.44 -1.87 23.43
N ASN A 424 3.42 -1.14 23.96
CA ASN A 424 4.64 -1.71 24.56
C ASN A 424 5.43 -2.65 23.63
N GLU A 425 5.38 -2.40 22.30
CA GLU A 425 6.19 -3.15 21.33
C GLU A 425 7.68 -2.92 21.60
N PRO A 426 8.55 -3.95 21.52
CA PRO A 426 9.98 -3.78 21.77
C PRO A 426 10.65 -2.91 20.71
N ILE A 427 11.63 -2.10 21.10
CA ILE A 427 12.40 -1.20 20.26
C ILE A 427 13.91 -1.42 20.41
N PRO A 428 14.43 -2.63 20.15
CA PRO A 428 15.87 -2.85 20.11
C PRO A 428 16.51 -2.12 18.94
N SER A 429 17.81 -1.82 19.04
CA SER A 429 18.56 -1.42 17.84
C SER A 429 18.54 -2.55 16.80
N ILE A 430 18.70 -2.20 15.52
CA ILE A 430 18.77 -3.22 14.47
C ILE A 430 19.99 -4.14 14.70
N GLU A 431 21.08 -3.58 15.19
CA GLU A 431 22.30 -4.32 15.53
C GLU A 431 22.03 -5.35 16.63
N ASP A 432 21.39 -4.95 17.71
CA ASP A 432 21.03 -5.84 18.82
C ASP A 432 20.04 -6.91 18.37
N TYR A 433 18.97 -6.49 17.66
CA TYR A 433 17.97 -7.41 17.12
C TYR A 433 18.60 -8.45 16.17
N TYR A 434 19.42 -7.99 15.22
CA TYR A 434 20.15 -8.87 14.29
C TYR A 434 21.06 -9.85 15.02
N GLY A 435 21.86 -9.35 15.98
CA GLY A 435 22.77 -10.16 16.76
C GLY A 435 22.04 -11.25 17.56
N ILE A 436 20.92 -10.89 18.21
CA ILE A 436 20.08 -11.83 18.95
C ILE A 436 19.47 -12.88 18.01
N MET A 437 18.84 -12.43 16.93
CA MET A 437 18.15 -13.34 16.00
C MET A 437 19.10 -14.28 15.28
N LYS A 438 20.32 -13.85 14.94
CA LYS A 438 21.38 -14.73 14.37
C LYS A 438 21.79 -15.85 15.31
N GLN A 439 21.73 -15.64 16.61
CA GLN A 439 22.03 -16.67 17.60
C GLN A 439 20.86 -17.62 17.83
N VAL A 440 19.64 -17.10 17.78
CA VAL A 440 18.43 -17.83 18.18
C VAL A 440 17.79 -18.60 17.03
N LEU A 441 17.73 -18.02 15.83
CA LEU A 441 17.06 -18.64 14.68
C LEU A 441 17.61 -20.02 14.30
N PRO A 442 18.91 -20.30 14.34
CA PRO A 442 19.44 -21.64 14.03
C PRO A 442 18.96 -22.75 14.99
N GLY A 443 18.55 -22.37 16.20
CA GLY A 443 18.00 -23.32 17.18
C GLY A 443 16.50 -23.59 17.04
N LEU A 444 15.78 -22.81 16.21
CA LEU A 444 14.38 -23.05 15.95
C LEU A 444 14.16 -24.28 15.06
N SER A 445 13.21 -25.11 15.46
CA SER A 445 12.73 -26.26 14.69
C SER A 445 11.24 -26.08 14.33
N VAL A 446 10.72 -26.98 13.53
CA VAL A 446 9.28 -26.99 13.17
C VAL A 446 8.38 -27.38 14.34
N ALA A 447 8.92 -28.01 15.39
CA ALA A 447 8.13 -28.55 16.50
C ALA A 447 7.31 -27.49 17.26
N PRO A 448 7.82 -26.30 17.67
CA PRO A 448 7.01 -25.24 18.28
C PRO A 448 5.90 -24.75 17.37
N VAL A 449 6.14 -24.70 16.07
CA VAL A 449 5.15 -24.26 15.07
C VAL A 449 3.99 -25.25 15.00
N ASN A 450 4.30 -26.53 15.01
CA ASN A 450 3.31 -27.62 15.01
C ASN A 450 2.51 -27.67 16.32
N GLU A 451 3.16 -27.41 17.44
CA GLU A 451 2.48 -27.30 18.74
C GLU A 451 1.53 -26.12 18.78
N LEU A 452 1.94 -24.94 18.26
CA LEU A 452 1.09 -23.77 18.16
C LEU A 452 -0.18 -24.06 17.33
N MET A 453 -0.02 -24.63 16.14
CA MET A 453 -1.16 -24.96 15.28
C MET A 453 -2.16 -25.88 15.95
N GLY A 454 -1.69 -26.87 16.73
CA GLY A 454 -2.52 -27.76 17.53
C GLY A 454 -3.33 -27.04 18.63
N GLN A 455 -2.90 -25.85 19.06
CA GLN A 455 -3.58 -25.05 20.08
C GLN A 455 -4.55 -24.01 19.49
N LEU A 456 -4.27 -23.50 18.29
CA LEU A 456 -5.05 -22.43 17.64
C LEU A 456 -6.40 -22.91 17.09
N LEU A 457 -6.55 -24.18 16.71
CA LEU A 457 -7.81 -24.71 16.21
C LEU A 457 -8.59 -25.44 17.32
N PRO A 458 -9.64 -24.83 17.91
CA PRO A 458 -10.44 -25.47 18.96
C PRO A 458 -11.22 -26.70 18.44
N LYS A 459 -11.41 -27.68 19.31
CA LYS A 459 -12.20 -28.90 19.02
C LYS A 459 -13.71 -28.70 19.18
N ASN A 460 -14.13 -27.59 19.78
CA ASN A 460 -15.53 -27.22 20.04
C ASN A 460 -15.88 -25.90 19.35
N ASN A 461 -17.11 -25.42 19.58
CA ASN A 461 -17.61 -24.17 19.01
C ASN A 461 -17.51 -22.97 19.97
N GLU A 462 -16.83 -23.11 21.09
CA GLU A 462 -16.56 -21.96 21.98
C GLU A 462 -15.66 -20.98 21.27
N ASN A 463 -15.94 -19.70 21.46
CA ASN A 463 -15.20 -18.60 20.82
C ASN A 463 -15.18 -18.63 19.28
N LEU A 464 -16.08 -19.41 18.66
CA LEU A 464 -16.27 -19.43 17.22
C LEU A 464 -17.17 -18.26 16.79
N VAL A 465 -16.68 -17.48 15.83
CA VAL A 465 -17.47 -16.49 15.10
C VAL A 465 -17.33 -16.77 13.60
N ALA A 466 -18.44 -16.82 12.88
CA ALA A 466 -18.44 -17.01 11.44
C ALA A 466 -19.36 -15.98 10.77
N VAL A 467 -18.88 -15.35 9.71
CA VAL A 467 -19.58 -14.29 8.98
C VAL A 467 -19.57 -14.63 7.50
N SER A 468 -20.74 -14.62 6.87
CA SER A 468 -20.86 -14.73 5.42
C SER A 468 -21.48 -13.46 4.85
N PHE A 469 -20.76 -12.76 4.01
CA PHE A 469 -21.23 -11.62 3.25
C PHE A 469 -21.51 -12.03 1.81
N ASN A 470 -22.65 -11.65 1.28
CA ASN A 470 -23.17 -12.19 0.05
C ASN A 470 -23.70 -11.09 -0.88
N ASN A 471 -23.67 -11.38 -2.18
CA ASN A 471 -24.41 -10.58 -3.15
C ASN A 471 -25.92 -10.83 -3.02
N GLU A 472 -26.70 -9.77 -2.81
CA GLU A 472 -28.17 -9.88 -2.79
C GLU A 472 -28.73 -9.92 -4.21
N LYS A 473 -29.19 -11.10 -4.63
CA LYS A 473 -29.74 -11.33 -5.94
C LYS A 473 -31.00 -12.19 -5.86
N GLU A 474 -32.01 -11.88 -6.65
CA GLU A 474 -33.20 -12.70 -6.78
C GLU A 474 -32.88 -14.13 -7.23
N GLY A 475 -33.45 -15.12 -6.54
CA GLY A 475 -33.19 -16.54 -6.80
C GLY A 475 -31.82 -17.07 -6.34
N ALA A 476 -30.98 -16.24 -5.70
CA ALA A 476 -29.71 -16.72 -5.16
C ALA A 476 -29.92 -17.64 -3.94
N VAL A 477 -29.10 -18.68 -3.86
CA VAL A 477 -29.05 -19.58 -2.69
C VAL A 477 -27.93 -19.07 -1.78
N TYR A 478 -28.26 -18.77 -0.53
CA TYR A 478 -27.32 -18.33 0.49
C TYR A 478 -26.96 -19.46 1.46
N PRO A 479 -25.77 -19.47 2.04
CA PRO A 479 -25.47 -20.37 3.14
C PRO A 479 -26.39 -20.05 4.33
N THR A 480 -26.85 -21.09 5.06
CA THR A 480 -27.57 -20.89 6.32
C THR A 480 -26.59 -20.92 7.50
N LYS A 481 -27.03 -20.43 8.66
CA LYS A 481 -26.24 -20.52 9.91
C LYS A 481 -25.90 -21.97 10.25
N GLU A 482 -26.90 -22.87 10.13
CA GLU A 482 -26.76 -24.31 10.37
C GLU A 482 -25.82 -24.94 9.32
N GLY A 483 -25.92 -24.51 8.06
CA GLY A 483 -25.06 -24.97 6.97
C GLY A 483 -23.59 -24.61 7.19
N ILE A 484 -23.29 -23.38 7.62
CA ILE A 484 -21.93 -22.92 7.95
C ILE A 484 -21.37 -23.74 9.13
N LEU A 485 -22.12 -23.88 10.22
CA LEU A 485 -21.70 -24.68 11.37
C LEU A 485 -21.54 -26.17 11.00
N GLY A 486 -22.47 -26.71 10.21
CA GLY A 486 -22.38 -28.05 9.70
C GLY A 486 -21.12 -28.28 8.87
N ALA A 487 -20.74 -27.32 8.02
CA ALA A 487 -19.52 -27.37 7.21
C ALA A 487 -18.24 -27.36 8.07
N ILE A 488 -18.19 -26.51 9.09
CA ILE A 488 -17.07 -26.47 10.05
C ILE A 488 -16.97 -27.79 10.81
N ASN A 489 -18.07 -28.31 11.33
CA ASN A 489 -18.08 -29.57 12.08
C ASN A 489 -17.75 -30.77 11.19
N ALA A 490 -18.29 -30.83 9.98
CA ALA A 490 -17.94 -31.87 9.00
C ALA A 490 -16.43 -31.85 8.66
N ALA A 491 -15.80 -30.67 8.61
CA ALA A 491 -14.36 -30.58 8.43
C ALA A 491 -13.58 -31.15 9.62
N ARG A 492 -14.11 -30.98 10.86
CA ARG A 492 -13.50 -31.51 12.08
C ARG A 492 -13.58 -33.04 12.18
N GLU A 493 -14.63 -33.65 11.63
CA GLU A 493 -14.88 -35.10 11.68
C GLU A 493 -14.34 -35.85 10.44
N ALA A 494 -14.04 -35.14 9.38
CA ALA A 494 -13.60 -35.75 8.12
C ALA A 494 -12.30 -36.56 8.28
N LYS A 495 -12.19 -37.67 7.55
CA LYS A 495 -10.90 -38.32 7.36
C LYS A 495 -9.94 -37.38 6.59
N ILE A 496 -8.76 -37.14 7.11
CA ILE A 496 -7.73 -36.32 6.51
C ILE A 496 -6.41 -37.09 6.44
N GLU A 497 -5.57 -36.71 5.49
CA GLU A 497 -4.23 -37.24 5.30
C GLU A 497 -3.20 -36.13 5.43
N ALA A 498 -1.98 -36.46 5.82
CA ALA A 498 -0.88 -35.51 5.95
C ALA A 498 -0.58 -34.83 4.60
N TYR A 499 -0.17 -33.58 4.66
CA TYR A 499 0.31 -32.87 3.48
C TYR A 499 1.62 -33.48 2.99
N VAL A 500 1.74 -33.63 1.68
CA VAL A 500 2.96 -34.07 1.01
C VAL A 500 3.60 -32.91 0.27
N ASP A 501 4.80 -32.52 0.69
CA ASP A 501 5.51 -31.40 0.10
C ASP A 501 6.37 -31.87 -1.08
N ASN A 502 5.90 -31.60 -2.28
CA ASN A 502 6.64 -31.90 -3.51
C ASN A 502 7.50 -30.67 -3.88
N THR A 503 8.81 -30.83 -3.81
CA THR A 503 9.78 -29.79 -4.19
C THR A 503 10.75 -30.29 -5.24
N LYS A 504 11.12 -29.41 -6.17
CA LYS A 504 12.23 -29.65 -7.12
C LYS A 504 13.51 -29.04 -6.58
N ASN A 505 14.55 -29.84 -6.42
CA ASN A 505 15.86 -29.41 -5.94
C ASN A 505 16.87 -29.34 -7.12
N GLU A 506 16.40 -28.82 -8.26
CA GLU A 506 17.21 -28.63 -9.45
C GLU A 506 17.62 -27.15 -9.58
N PRO A 507 18.73 -26.83 -10.24
CA PRO A 507 19.07 -25.45 -10.58
C PRO A 507 18.08 -24.90 -11.61
N LEU A 508 17.78 -23.59 -11.54
CA LEU A 508 16.87 -22.90 -12.49
C LEU A 508 17.32 -23.12 -13.94
N ILE A 509 18.61 -23.11 -14.18
CA ILE A 509 19.23 -23.38 -15.49
C ILE A 509 20.17 -24.56 -15.31
N ALA A 510 19.77 -25.72 -15.83
CA ALA A 510 20.56 -26.97 -15.69
C ALA A 510 21.89 -26.90 -16.46
N GLN A 511 21.92 -26.24 -17.63
CA GLN A 511 23.10 -26.06 -18.44
C GLN A 511 23.25 -24.57 -18.79
N LEU A 512 24.31 -23.97 -18.27
CA LEU A 512 24.59 -22.56 -18.54
C LEU A 512 24.75 -22.30 -20.05
N PRO A 513 24.15 -21.22 -20.57
CA PRO A 513 24.31 -20.84 -21.96
C PRO A 513 25.78 -20.47 -22.27
N LYS A 514 26.18 -20.61 -23.54
CA LYS A 514 27.50 -20.14 -23.95
C LYS A 514 27.57 -18.63 -23.82
N ALA A 515 28.47 -18.13 -23.00
CA ALA A 515 28.63 -16.71 -22.77
C ALA A 515 28.95 -15.92 -24.05
N GLY A 516 28.27 -14.80 -24.24
CA GLY A 516 28.61 -13.81 -25.24
C GLY A 516 29.70 -12.85 -24.78
N LYS A 517 29.84 -11.70 -25.45
CA LYS A 517 30.89 -10.72 -25.18
C LYS A 517 30.36 -9.29 -25.13
N ILE A 518 31.01 -8.43 -24.37
CA ILE A 518 30.90 -6.98 -24.49
C ILE A 518 31.81 -6.56 -25.62
N VAL A 519 31.25 -5.93 -26.66
CA VAL A 519 32.00 -5.52 -27.88
C VAL A 519 32.29 -4.04 -27.94
N LYS A 520 31.54 -3.22 -27.19
CA LYS A 520 31.77 -1.77 -27.07
C LYS A 520 31.35 -1.25 -25.70
N GLU A 521 32.10 -0.30 -25.18
CA GLU A 521 31.82 0.39 -23.95
C GLU A 521 31.90 1.90 -24.14
N GLN A 522 30.93 2.67 -23.60
CA GLN A 522 30.88 4.12 -23.64
C GLN A 522 30.43 4.64 -22.28
N LYS A 523 31.25 5.51 -21.67
CA LYS A 523 30.91 6.17 -20.42
C LYS A 523 30.28 7.53 -20.66
N SER A 524 29.12 7.75 -20.03
CA SER A 524 28.52 9.09 -19.93
C SER A 524 29.08 9.82 -18.72
N LYS A 525 29.80 10.93 -18.98
CA LYS A 525 30.34 11.78 -17.90
C LYS A 525 29.26 12.61 -17.20
N GLN A 526 28.16 12.92 -17.91
CA GLN A 526 27.10 13.82 -17.42
C GLN A 526 26.28 13.20 -16.28
N PHE A 527 25.93 11.91 -16.39
CA PHE A 527 25.08 11.24 -15.43
C PHE A 527 25.72 9.99 -14.81
N ASP A 528 27.04 9.83 -15.00
CA ASP A 528 27.84 8.74 -14.43
C ASP A 528 27.18 7.36 -14.63
N TYR A 529 27.00 6.97 -15.90
CA TYR A 529 26.56 5.64 -16.30
C TYR A 529 27.41 5.12 -17.45
N THR A 530 27.40 3.82 -17.64
CA THR A 530 28.13 3.15 -18.72
C THR A 530 27.16 2.46 -19.67
N VAL A 531 27.32 2.63 -20.96
CA VAL A 531 26.59 1.92 -22.02
C VAL A 531 27.48 0.83 -22.59
N LEU A 532 27.03 -0.41 -22.51
CA LEU A 532 27.66 -1.58 -23.10
C LEU A 532 26.88 -2.01 -24.35
N THR A 533 27.58 -2.32 -25.43
CA THR A 533 27.00 -3.02 -26.57
C THR A 533 27.49 -4.47 -26.54
N LEU A 534 26.55 -5.40 -26.66
CA LEU A 534 26.84 -6.83 -26.58
C LEU A 534 26.99 -7.49 -27.96
N SER A 535 27.60 -8.67 -28.00
CA SER A 535 27.86 -9.42 -29.23
C SER A 535 26.60 -9.85 -29.99
N ASN A 536 25.45 -9.96 -29.28
CA ASN A 536 24.12 -10.21 -29.86
C ASN A 536 23.38 -8.93 -30.27
N GLY A 537 24.01 -7.75 -30.14
CA GLY A 537 23.43 -6.45 -30.45
C GLY A 537 22.60 -5.79 -29.34
N ALA A 538 22.33 -6.47 -28.26
CA ALA A 538 21.64 -5.86 -27.12
C ALA A 538 22.50 -4.74 -26.48
N LYS A 539 21.82 -3.75 -25.89
CA LYS A 539 22.47 -2.70 -25.11
C LYS A 539 22.25 -2.93 -23.62
N VAL A 540 23.26 -2.62 -22.82
CA VAL A 540 23.15 -2.62 -21.37
C VAL A 540 23.63 -1.28 -20.83
N ILE A 541 22.87 -0.68 -19.93
CA ILE A 541 23.20 0.54 -19.23
C ILE A 541 23.46 0.17 -17.77
N LEU A 542 24.60 0.60 -17.25
CA LEU A 542 25.00 0.37 -15.86
C LEU A 542 25.14 1.70 -15.13
N LYS A 543 24.44 1.87 -14.03
CA LYS A 543 24.66 2.96 -13.08
C LYS A 543 24.79 2.39 -11.67
N LYS A 544 26.00 2.43 -11.13
CA LYS A 544 26.25 2.04 -9.74
C LYS A 544 25.78 3.14 -8.80
N THR A 545 25.06 2.78 -7.76
CA THR A 545 24.59 3.67 -6.69
C THR A 545 24.65 2.96 -5.35
N ASP A 546 24.63 3.72 -4.27
CA ASP A 546 24.59 3.25 -2.89
C ASP A 546 23.36 3.75 -2.13
N TYR A 547 22.36 4.27 -2.86
CA TYR A 547 21.11 4.78 -2.25
C TYR A 547 20.35 3.72 -1.48
N LYS A 548 20.41 2.47 -1.95
CA LYS A 548 19.98 1.25 -1.28
C LYS A 548 21.12 0.24 -1.36
N LYS A 549 21.60 -0.22 -0.21
CA LYS A 549 22.78 -1.13 -0.14
C LYS A 549 22.46 -2.52 -0.65
N ASP A 550 21.22 -2.95 -0.54
CA ASP A 550 20.74 -4.30 -0.83
C ASP A 550 19.87 -4.39 -2.07
N LYS A 551 19.87 -3.36 -2.94
CA LYS A 551 19.00 -3.35 -4.11
C LYS A 551 19.75 -3.03 -5.40
N VAL A 552 19.52 -3.90 -6.38
CA VAL A 552 19.81 -3.68 -7.81
C VAL A 552 18.48 -3.77 -8.56
N SER A 553 18.12 -2.71 -9.27
CA SER A 553 16.91 -2.68 -10.10
C SER A 553 17.29 -2.89 -11.56
N MET A 554 16.52 -3.70 -12.27
CA MET A 554 16.58 -3.91 -13.71
C MET A 554 15.31 -3.36 -14.36
N THR A 555 15.48 -2.56 -15.39
CA THR A 555 14.42 -2.27 -16.37
C THR A 555 14.94 -2.58 -17.76
N ALA A 556 14.11 -3.21 -18.58
CA ALA A 556 14.50 -3.48 -19.95
C ALA A 556 13.34 -3.20 -20.89
N GLU A 557 13.68 -2.72 -22.08
CA GLU A 557 12.71 -2.30 -23.09
C GLU A 557 13.14 -2.84 -24.45
N GLY A 558 12.26 -3.66 -25.03
CA GLY A 558 12.38 -4.20 -26.39
C GLY A 558 11.51 -3.42 -27.36
N LEU A 559 12.05 -3.13 -28.53
CA LEU A 559 11.31 -2.47 -29.60
C LEU A 559 10.14 -3.35 -30.09
N GLY A 560 8.95 -2.73 -30.21
CA GLY A 560 7.73 -3.41 -30.60
C GLY A 560 6.90 -3.91 -29.43
N GLY A 561 5.62 -3.61 -29.45
CA GLY A 561 4.67 -3.93 -28.43
C GLY A 561 3.31 -4.35 -29.01
N SER A 562 2.24 -4.14 -28.24
CA SER A 562 0.89 -4.55 -28.63
C SER A 562 0.38 -3.87 -29.91
N SER A 563 0.95 -2.71 -30.30
CA SER A 563 0.59 -2.01 -31.54
C SER A 563 0.90 -2.77 -32.82
N LEU A 564 1.74 -3.81 -32.74
CA LEU A 564 2.11 -4.64 -33.87
C LEU A 564 1.06 -5.72 -34.24
N TYR A 565 0.03 -5.85 -33.40
CA TYR A 565 -0.99 -6.91 -33.53
C TYR A 565 -2.36 -6.33 -33.83
N GLY A 566 -3.18 -7.08 -34.55
CA GLY A 566 -4.51 -6.71 -34.99
C GLY A 566 -5.61 -6.97 -33.96
N PRO A 567 -6.89 -6.69 -34.32
CA PRO A 567 -8.05 -6.85 -33.44
C PRO A 567 -8.24 -8.25 -32.87
N GLU A 568 -7.81 -9.27 -33.61
CA GLU A 568 -7.89 -10.70 -33.23
C GLU A 568 -7.07 -11.01 -31.98
N ASP A 569 -6.05 -10.20 -31.68
CA ASP A 569 -5.17 -10.40 -30.54
C ASP A 569 -5.45 -9.45 -29.36
N TYR A 570 -6.39 -8.50 -29.45
CA TYR A 570 -6.57 -7.49 -28.38
C TYR A 570 -6.88 -8.10 -27.03
N ILE A 571 -7.72 -9.14 -26.97
CA ILE A 571 -8.03 -9.83 -25.71
C ILE A 571 -6.79 -10.55 -25.17
N ASN A 572 -6.00 -11.19 -26.02
CA ASN A 572 -4.75 -11.84 -25.63
C ASN A 572 -3.72 -10.83 -25.11
N LEU A 573 -3.60 -9.68 -25.78
CA LEU A 573 -2.67 -8.62 -25.40
C LEU A 573 -3.05 -7.95 -24.08
N ASN A 574 -4.36 -7.75 -23.83
CA ASN A 574 -4.85 -7.19 -22.56
C ASN A 574 -4.67 -8.17 -21.38
N ASN A 575 -4.51 -9.47 -21.67
CA ASN A 575 -4.26 -10.51 -20.66
C ASN A 575 -2.83 -11.08 -20.73
N PHE A 576 -1.92 -10.42 -21.49
CA PHE A 576 -0.56 -10.88 -21.67
C PHE A 576 0.20 -10.97 -20.35
N ASP A 577 0.28 -9.86 -19.63
CA ASP A 577 1.05 -9.77 -18.40
C ASP A 577 0.55 -10.77 -17.32
N PRO A 578 -0.75 -10.87 -17.01
CA PRO A 578 -1.26 -11.86 -16.07
C PRO A 578 -0.95 -13.30 -16.48
N VAL A 579 -1.12 -13.65 -17.75
CA VAL A 579 -0.89 -15.02 -18.24
C VAL A 579 0.60 -15.38 -18.24
N ILE A 580 1.47 -14.45 -18.61
CA ILE A 580 2.93 -14.66 -18.52
C ILE A 580 3.36 -14.79 -17.06
N GLY A 581 2.78 -13.98 -16.16
CA GLY A 581 3.12 -14.00 -14.75
C GLY A 581 2.77 -15.31 -14.02
N ILE A 582 1.75 -16.06 -14.50
CA ILE A 582 1.41 -17.38 -13.95
C ILE A 582 2.07 -18.53 -14.70
N SER A 583 2.83 -18.25 -15.75
CA SER A 583 3.53 -19.27 -16.53
C SER A 583 4.74 -19.80 -15.76
N GLY A 584 5.13 -21.02 -16.07
CA GLY A 584 6.38 -21.60 -15.60
C GLY A 584 7.58 -21.08 -16.36
N LEU A 585 8.77 -21.33 -15.85
CA LEU A 585 10.04 -21.03 -16.51
C LEU A 585 10.94 -22.27 -16.50
N GLY A 586 11.48 -22.64 -17.66
CA GLY A 586 12.31 -23.83 -17.80
C GLY A 586 11.51 -25.08 -17.42
N LYS A 587 12.02 -25.86 -16.49
CA LYS A 587 11.36 -27.09 -15.98
C LYS A 587 10.42 -26.83 -14.80
N PHE A 588 10.27 -25.59 -14.35
CA PHE A 588 9.52 -25.24 -13.17
C PHE A 588 8.14 -24.69 -13.54
N THR A 589 7.10 -25.24 -12.94
CA THR A 589 5.77 -24.59 -12.90
C THR A 589 5.86 -23.31 -12.07
N SER A 590 4.82 -22.45 -12.09
CA SER A 590 4.78 -21.25 -11.25
C SER A 590 4.90 -21.58 -9.75
N LEU A 591 4.28 -22.68 -9.32
CA LEU A 591 4.40 -23.19 -7.95
C LEU A 591 5.82 -23.67 -7.63
N ASP A 592 6.43 -24.45 -8.52
CA ASP A 592 7.81 -24.91 -8.34
C ASP A 592 8.79 -23.74 -8.22
N LEU A 593 8.60 -22.68 -9.03
CA LEU A 593 9.41 -21.46 -8.94
C LEU A 593 9.28 -20.79 -7.58
N THR A 594 8.05 -20.66 -7.08
CA THR A 594 7.79 -20.07 -5.76
C THR A 594 8.53 -20.83 -4.66
N LYS A 595 8.54 -22.18 -4.74
CA LYS A 595 9.25 -23.03 -3.78
C LYS A 595 10.77 -22.95 -3.96
N ALA A 596 11.26 -22.96 -5.20
CA ALA A 596 12.71 -22.93 -5.52
C ALA A 596 13.36 -21.58 -5.20
N LEU A 597 12.60 -20.50 -5.27
CA LEU A 597 13.08 -19.14 -4.97
C LEU A 597 12.91 -18.75 -3.50
N ALA A 598 12.45 -19.65 -2.64
CA ALA A 598 12.30 -19.36 -1.22
C ALA A 598 13.66 -18.96 -0.60
N GLY A 599 13.71 -17.81 0.08
CA GLY A 599 14.94 -17.24 0.63
C GLY A 599 15.81 -16.47 -0.37
N LYS A 600 15.42 -16.41 -1.64
CA LYS A 600 15.99 -15.51 -2.64
C LYS A 600 15.20 -14.21 -2.70
N ILE A 601 15.90 -13.09 -2.71
CA ILE A 601 15.30 -11.78 -2.96
C ILE A 601 15.67 -11.39 -4.38
N ALA A 602 14.99 -11.98 -5.34
CA ALA A 602 15.14 -11.72 -6.77
C ALA A 602 13.84 -12.00 -7.51
N ASN A 603 13.50 -11.13 -8.45
CA ASN A 603 12.40 -11.32 -9.39
C ASN A 603 12.75 -10.79 -10.78
N ALA A 604 12.02 -11.27 -11.77
CA ALA A 604 11.93 -10.67 -13.11
C ALA A 604 10.53 -10.92 -13.64
N ASP A 605 9.99 -9.96 -14.39
CA ASP A 605 8.65 -9.99 -14.97
C ASP A 605 8.69 -9.49 -16.40
N LEU A 606 7.97 -10.15 -17.32
CA LEU A 606 7.85 -9.78 -18.73
C LEU A 606 6.43 -9.26 -18.99
N GLY A 607 6.31 -8.08 -19.60
CA GLY A 607 5.06 -7.45 -19.96
C GLY A 607 5.07 -6.81 -21.35
N ILE A 608 3.91 -6.36 -21.80
CA ILE A 608 3.74 -5.71 -23.11
C ILE A 608 2.97 -4.39 -22.98
N SER A 609 3.50 -3.32 -23.57
CA SER A 609 2.83 -2.04 -23.71
C SER A 609 2.52 -1.72 -25.17
N GLY A 610 1.93 -0.57 -25.47
CA GLY A 610 1.60 -0.17 -26.84
C GLY A 610 2.79 -0.20 -27.78
N LYS A 611 3.88 0.44 -27.42
CA LYS A 611 5.08 0.59 -28.26
C LYS A 611 6.16 -0.44 -27.99
N TYR A 612 6.21 -0.99 -26.78
CA TYR A 612 7.35 -1.76 -26.27
C TYR A 612 6.92 -3.06 -25.60
N THR A 613 7.82 -4.02 -25.63
CA THR A 613 7.80 -5.16 -24.71
C THR A 613 8.73 -4.81 -23.56
N ASN A 614 8.30 -4.99 -22.33
CA ASN A 614 9.00 -4.50 -21.16
C ASN A 614 9.42 -5.66 -20.27
N MET A 615 10.56 -5.52 -19.63
CA MET A 615 10.94 -6.41 -18.54
C MET A 615 11.37 -5.56 -17.34
N SER A 616 10.92 -5.93 -16.17
CA SER A 616 11.34 -5.34 -14.90
C SER A 616 11.87 -6.42 -13.98
N GLY A 617 12.72 -6.04 -13.03
CA GLY A 617 13.22 -6.95 -12.02
C GLY A 617 13.97 -6.22 -10.93
N SER A 618 14.15 -6.90 -9.83
CA SER A 618 15.01 -6.44 -8.75
C SER A 618 15.66 -7.61 -8.05
N ALA A 619 16.83 -7.37 -7.49
CA ALA A 619 17.51 -8.36 -6.66
C ALA A 619 18.38 -7.68 -5.60
N THR A 620 18.70 -8.42 -4.54
CA THR A 620 19.83 -8.06 -3.69
C THR A 620 21.14 -8.32 -4.45
N PRO A 621 22.25 -7.69 -4.06
CA PRO A 621 23.56 -8.03 -4.65
C PRO A 621 23.91 -9.52 -4.56
N LYS A 622 23.49 -10.18 -3.48
CA LYS A 622 23.70 -11.64 -3.24
C LYS A 622 22.90 -12.50 -4.23
N ASP A 623 21.70 -12.09 -4.56
CA ASP A 623 20.78 -12.87 -5.41
C ASP A 623 20.72 -12.34 -6.86
N LEU A 624 21.66 -11.47 -7.23
CA LEU A 624 21.70 -10.81 -8.53
C LEU A 624 21.68 -11.80 -9.69
N GLU A 625 22.46 -12.88 -9.59
CA GLU A 625 22.50 -13.94 -10.61
C GLU A 625 21.12 -14.57 -10.83
N THR A 626 20.35 -14.79 -9.77
CA THR A 626 19.00 -15.35 -9.86
C THR A 626 18.09 -14.46 -10.74
N MET A 627 18.16 -13.12 -10.61
CA MET A 627 17.43 -12.19 -11.49
C MET A 627 17.85 -12.35 -12.95
N PHE A 628 19.15 -12.50 -13.24
CA PHE A 628 19.65 -12.74 -14.59
C PHE A 628 19.18 -14.08 -15.15
N GLN A 629 19.13 -15.13 -14.35
CA GLN A 629 18.61 -16.45 -14.73
C GLN A 629 17.12 -16.38 -15.08
N LEU A 630 16.31 -15.70 -14.27
CA LEU A 630 14.89 -15.49 -14.55
C LEU A 630 14.69 -14.69 -15.84
N ALA A 631 15.41 -13.59 -16.01
CA ALA A 631 15.37 -12.80 -17.24
C ALA A 631 15.75 -13.63 -18.46
N TYR A 632 16.79 -14.46 -18.37
CA TYR A 632 17.19 -15.37 -19.45
C TYR A 632 16.08 -16.36 -19.82
N LEU A 633 15.43 -16.96 -18.82
CA LEU A 633 14.36 -17.94 -19.03
C LEU A 633 13.12 -17.31 -19.67
N TYR A 634 12.76 -16.07 -19.34
CA TYR A 634 11.69 -15.36 -20.04
C TYR A 634 11.96 -15.16 -21.55
N PHE A 635 13.21 -15.07 -21.96
CA PHE A 635 13.57 -14.99 -23.37
C PHE A 635 13.62 -16.35 -24.06
N THR A 636 13.89 -17.42 -23.33
CA THR A 636 14.28 -18.70 -23.93
C THR A 636 13.35 -19.85 -23.66
N ASP A 637 12.67 -19.86 -22.50
CA ASP A 637 11.94 -21.05 -22.07
C ASP A 637 10.79 -20.72 -21.10
N ILE A 638 9.75 -20.04 -21.61
CA ILE A 638 8.48 -19.85 -20.88
C ILE A 638 7.67 -21.12 -21.03
N THR A 639 7.36 -21.76 -19.91
CA THR A 639 6.66 -23.04 -19.87
C THR A 639 5.18 -22.85 -19.56
N LYS A 640 4.31 -23.54 -20.32
CA LYS A 640 2.87 -23.51 -20.10
C LYS A 640 2.50 -24.18 -18.79
N ASP A 641 1.83 -23.44 -17.89
CA ASP A 641 1.23 -23.97 -16.68
C ASP A 641 -0.31 -23.97 -16.81
N GLN A 642 -0.86 -25.04 -17.38
CA GLN A 642 -2.30 -25.12 -17.67
C GLN A 642 -3.14 -25.05 -16.40
N LYS A 643 -2.68 -25.62 -15.27
CA LYS A 643 -3.43 -25.59 -13.98
C LYS A 643 -3.51 -24.17 -13.43
N ALA A 644 -2.40 -23.44 -13.47
CA ALA A 644 -2.38 -22.04 -13.03
C ALA A 644 -3.27 -21.17 -13.93
N PHE A 645 -3.26 -21.40 -15.25
CA PHE A 645 -4.13 -20.69 -16.19
C PHE A 645 -5.60 -20.98 -15.94
N ASP A 646 -5.99 -22.25 -15.77
CA ASP A 646 -7.38 -22.62 -15.50
C ASP A 646 -7.88 -22.01 -14.18
N SER A 647 -7.02 -21.97 -13.16
CA SER A 647 -7.33 -21.31 -11.88
C SER A 647 -7.51 -19.79 -12.07
N MET A 648 -6.63 -19.16 -12.85
CA MET A 648 -6.73 -17.72 -13.18
C MET A 648 -8.04 -17.41 -13.92
N ILE A 649 -8.42 -18.18 -14.95
CA ILE A 649 -9.66 -18.00 -15.68
C ILE A 649 -10.88 -18.12 -14.74
N LYS A 650 -10.87 -19.08 -13.82
CA LYS A 650 -11.95 -19.22 -12.83
C LYS A 650 -12.01 -18.02 -11.87
N GLY A 651 -10.87 -17.49 -11.45
CA GLY A 651 -10.80 -16.24 -10.67
C GLY A 651 -11.39 -15.06 -11.43
N LEU A 652 -11.03 -14.90 -12.70
CA LEU A 652 -11.59 -13.85 -13.57
C LEU A 652 -13.11 -14.01 -13.76
N GLU A 653 -13.61 -15.26 -13.94
CA GLU A 653 -15.03 -15.52 -14.06
C GLU A 653 -15.82 -14.99 -12.84
N VAL A 654 -15.33 -15.26 -11.63
CA VAL A 654 -15.96 -14.79 -10.39
C VAL A 654 -15.97 -13.25 -10.34
N ASN A 655 -14.84 -12.63 -10.62
CA ASN A 655 -14.70 -11.17 -10.56
C ASN A 655 -15.55 -10.44 -11.63
N LEU A 656 -15.68 -11.04 -12.82
CA LEU A 656 -16.42 -10.41 -13.92
C LEU A 656 -17.93 -10.62 -13.84
N LYS A 657 -18.38 -11.64 -13.12
CA LYS A 657 -19.80 -12.02 -13.03
C LYS A 657 -20.71 -10.91 -12.51
N ASN A 658 -20.19 -10.11 -11.56
CA ASN A 658 -20.94 -9.06 -10.89
C ASN A 658 -20.25 -7.68 -11.01
N ARG A 659 -19.27 -7.52 -11.92
CA ARG A 659 -18.53 -6.26 -12.02
C ARG A 659 -19.41 -5.03 -12.32
N GLU A 660 -20.53 -5.25 -13.00
CA GLU A 660 -21.47 -4.18 -13.35
C GLU A 660 -22.25 -3.62 -12.15
N LEU A 661 -22.21 -4.29 -11.00
CA LEU A 661 -22.84 -3.79 -9.78
C LEU A 661 -22.05 -2.59 -9.21
N SER A 662 -20.76 -2.50 -9.49
CA SER A 662 -19.93 -1.39 -9.05
C SER A 662 -20.16 -0.13 -9.91
N ALA A 663 -20.62 0.93 -9.28
CA ALA A 663 -20.73 2.24 -9.92
C ALA A 663 -19.34 2.78 -10.34
N ASP A 664 -18.31 2.54 -9.54
CA ASP A 664 -16.94 3.00 -9.80
C ASP A 664 -16.32 2.26 -11.01
N VAL A 665 -16.61 0.97 -11.18
CA VAL A 665 -16.19 0.20 -12.37
C VAL A 665 -16.87 0.78 -13.62
N ALA A 666 -18.17 1.01 -13.57
CA ALA A 666 -18.91 1.61 -14.68
C ALA A 666 -18.41 3.02 -15.02
N PHE A 667 -18.03 3.80 -14.02
CA PHE A 667 -17.44 5.12 -14.21
C PHE A 667 -16.07 5.04 -14.88
N GLY A 668 -15.18 4.16 -14.43
CA GLY A 668 -13.88 3.92 -15.04
C GLY A 668 -13.96 3.47 -16.51
N ASP A 669 -14.87 2.54 -16.81
CA ASP A 669 -15.15 2.11 -18.18
C ASP A 669 -15.65 3.29 -19.06
N SER A 670 -16.53 4.13 -18.50
CA SER A 670 -17.04 5.32 -19.20
C SER A 670 -15.95 6.35 -19.45
N ILE A 671 -15.02 6.55 -18.49
CA ILE A 671 -13.85 7.41 -18.69
C ILE A 671 -13.01 6.89 -19.86
N SER A 672 -12.60 5.60 -19.82
CA SER A 672 -11.78 5.02 -20.86
C SER A 672 -12.45 5.12 -22.24
N ALA A 673 -13.72 4.75 -22.33
CA ALA A 673 -14.49 4.82 -23.57
C ALA A 673 -14.60 6.25 -24.11
N THR A 674 -14.92 7.22 -23.26
CA THR A 674 -15.13 8.61 -23.67
C THR A 674 -13.82 9.30 -24.04
N VAL A 675 -12.79 9.16 -23.20
CA VAL A 675 -11.48 9.82 -23.43
C VAL A 675 -10.80 9.33 -24.69
N TYR A 676 -10.91 8.04 -24.97
CA TYR A 676 -10.23 7.42 -26.12
C TYR A 676 -11.16 7.00 -27.28
N GLY A 677 -12.38 7.58 -27.34
CA GLY A 677 -13.27 7.40 -28.47
C GLY A 677 -13.68 5.96 -28.73
N HIS A 678 -13.97 5.18 -27.67
CA HIS A 678 -14.29 3.76 -27.75
C HIS A 678 -13.21 2.92 -28.45
N ASN A 679 -11.94 3.26 -28.23
CA ASN A 679 -10.82 2.52 -28.81
C ASN A 679 -10.91 1.03 -28.44
N PRO A 680 -11.02 0.11 -29.42
CA PRO A 680 -11.24 -1.32 -29.14
C PRO A 680 -10.09 -1.98 -28.37
N ARG A 681 -8.88 -1.41 -28.39
CA ARG A 681 -7.73 -1.88 -27.59
C ARG A 681 -7.91 -1.68 -26.09
N LEU A 682 -8.77 -0.72 -25.70
CA LEU A 682 -9.04 -0.35 -24.31
C LEU A 682 -10.41 -0.86 -23.84
N LYS A 683 -11.06 -1.71 -24.61
CA LYS A 683 -12.32 -2.31 -24.23
C LYS A 683 -12.13 -3.17 -22.96
N PRO A 684 -12.97 -2.98 -21.93
CA PRO A 684 -12.91 -3.81 -20.73
C PRO A 684 -13.18 -5.28 -21.06
N LEU A 685 -12.53 -6.18 -20.33
CA LEU A 685 -12.79 -7.60 -20.41
C LEU A 685 -14.19 -7.91 -19.86
N LEU A 686 -14.97 -8.67 -20.63
CA LEU A 686 -16.30 -9.11 -20.26
C LEU A 686 -16.31 -10.62 -19.98
N LEU A 687 -17.30 -11.08 -19.22
CA LEU A 687 -17.49 -12.51 -18.94
C LEU A 687 -17.55 -13.36 -20.24
N SER A 688 -18.19 -12.83 -21.29
CA SER A 688 -18.28 -13.47 -22.63
C SER A 688 -16.95 -13.53 -23.39
N ASP A 689 -15.90 -12.86 -22.91
CA ASP A 689 -14.60 -12.80 -23.58
C ASP A 689 -13.60 -13.82 -22.99
N LEU A 690 -13.90 -14.42 -21.84
CA LEU A 690 -12.98 -15.33 -21.13
C LEU A 690 -12.52 -16.51 -22.00
N ASN A 691 -13.43 -17.09 -22.79
CA ASN A 691 -13.13 -18.22 -23.68
C ASN A 691 -12.29 -17.84 -24.92
N LYS A 692 -12.06 -16.53 -25.13
CA LYS A 692 -11.21 -15.99 -26.21
C LYS A 692 -9.76 -15.79 -25.78
N ILE A 693 -9.48 -15.86 -24.46
CA ILE A 693 -8.11 -15.78 -23.96
C ILE A 693 -7.39 -17.07 -24.34
N ASN A 694 -6.44 -16.96 -25.25
CA ASN A 694 -5.71 -18.09 -25.80
C ASN A 694 -4.29 -18.14 -25.27
N TYR A 695 -4.01 -19.08 -24.36
CA TYR A 695 -2.71 -19.20 -23.72
C TYR A 695 -1.58 -19.45 -24.73
N ASP A 696 -1.80 -20.36 -25.70
CA ASP A 696 -0.76 -20.69 -26.69
C ASP A 696 -0.44 -19.49 -27.57
N ARG A 697 -1.45 -18.66 -27.92
CA ARG A 697 -1.23 -17.42 -28.67
C ARG A 697 -0.43 -16.38 -27.85
N ILE A 698 -0.71 -16.26 -26.55
CA ILE A 698 0.05 -15.36 -25.65
C ILE A 698 1.51 -15.80 -25.57
N LEU A 699 1.78 -17.10 -25.38
CA LEU A 699 3.15 -17.64 -25.40
C LEU A 699 3.85 -17.42 -26.74
N GLN A 700 3.13 -17.53 -27.85
CA GLN A 700 3.64 -17.24 -29.18
C GLN A 700 4.02 -15.76 -29.32
N ILE A 701 3.16 -14.82 -28.84
CA ILE A 701 3.45 -13.39 -28.81
C ILE A 701 4.71 -13.12 -27.95
N ALA A 702 4.82 -13.71 -26.78
CA ALA A 702 6.01 -13.57 -25.94
C ALA A 702 7.27 -14.02 -26.68
N LYS A 703 7.24 -15.18 -27.33
CA LYS A 703 8.35 -15.71 -28.13
C LYS A 703 8.71 -14.80 -29.32
N GLU A 704 7.72 -14.22 -30.02
CA GLU A 704 7.94 -13.26 -31.11
C GLU A 704 8.65 -12.00 -30.60
N ARG A 705 8.26 -11.51 -29.41
CA ARG A 705 8.82 -10.27 -28.83
C ARG A 705 10.19 -10.44 -28.19
N THR A 706 10.52 -11.64 -27.73
CA THR A 706 11.84 -11.96 -27.14
C THR A 706 12.83 -12.60 -28.13
N ALA A 707 12.44 -12.83 -29.40
CA ALA A 707 13.25 -13.53 -30.40
C ALA A 707 14.55 -12.82 -30.74
N ASN A 708 14.63 -11.49 -30.63
CA ASN A 708 15.78 -10.70 -31.02
C ASN A 708 16.23 -9.69 -29.99
N ALA A 709 17.21 -10.06 -29.20
CA ALA A 709 17.80 -9.23 -28.16
C ALA A 709 18.48 -7.94 -28.68
N ALA A 710 18.84 -7.85 -29.95
CA ALA A 710 19.43 -6.63 -30.52
C ALA A 710 18.47 -5.44 -30.53
N GLY A 711 17.15 -5.68 -30.39
CA GLY A 711 16.13 -4.64 -30.20
C GLY A 711 15.95 -4.20 -28.75
N TRP A 712 16.68 -4.77 -27.78
CA TRP A 712 16.49 -4.54 -26.35
C TRP A 712 17.60 -3.68 -25.74
N THR A 713 17.18 -2.86 -24.78
CA THR A 713 18.07 -2.10 -23.89
C THR A 713 17.75 -2.46 -22.45
N PHE A 714 18.73 -3.01 -21.73
CA PHE A 714 18.64 -3.37 -20.31
C PHE A 714 19.31 -2.28 -19.48
N THR A 715 18.69 -1.80 -18.45
CA THR A 715 19.24 -0.79 -17.54
C THR A 715 19.30 -1.37 -16.13
N PHE A 716 20.50 -1.40 -15.54
CA PHE A 716 20.72 -1.83 -14.17
C PHE A 716 21.19 -0.65 -13.34
N ILE A 717 20.48 -0.39 -12.25
CA ILE A 717 20.80 0.71 -11.32
C ILE A 717 20.77 0.17 -9.89
N GLY A 718 21.84 0.42 -9.13
CA GLY A 718 21.90 0.01 -7.73
C GLY A 718 23.29 -0.40 -7.27
N ASN A 719 23.33 -1.09 -6.14
CA ASN A 719 24.56 -1.49 -5.50
C ASN A 719 25.01 -2.87 -5.99
N PHE A 720 25.72 -2.90 -7.10
CA PHE A 720 26.26 -4.15 -7.66
C PHE A 720 27.80 -4.14 -7.66
N ASP A 721 28.39 -5.35 -7.64
CA ASP A 721 29.79 -5.53 -7.96
C ASP A 721 29.99 -5.44 -9.48
N GLU A 722 30.91 -4.58 -9.90
CA GLU A 722 31.18 -4.30 -11.32
C GLU A 722 31.67 -5.52 -12.09
N THR A 723 32.46 -6.38 -11.43
CA THR A 723 33.03 -7.58 -12.06
C THR A 723 31.94 -8.64 -12.19
N ALA A 724 31.20 -8.91 -11.12
CA ALA A 724 30.15 -9.91 -11.12
C ALA A 724 29.03 -9.58 -12.12
N ILE A 725 28.53 -8.33 -12.13
CA ILE A 725 27.43 -7.96 -13.03
C ILE A 725 27.86 -8.08 -14.50
N ARG A 726 29.11 -7.73 -14.84
CA ARG A 726 29.64 -7.89 -16.21
C ARG A 726 29.75 -9.37 -16.60
N GLN A 727 30.11 -10.25 -15.68
CA GLN A 727 30.10 -11.69 -15.91
C GLN A 727 28.66 -12.19 -16.20
N TYR A 728 27.68 -11.79 -15.39
CA TYR A 728 26.28 -12.16 -15.59
C TYR A 728 25.70 -11.59 -16.90
N ILE A 729 26.06 -10.35 -17.26
CA ILE A 729 25.70 -9.77 -18.56
C ILE A 729 26.23 -10.62 -19.70
N CYS A 730 27.50 -11.01 -19.67
CA CYS A 730 28.08 -11.87 -20.71
C CYS A 730 27.44 -13.27 -20.72
N GLN A 731 27.18 -13.85 -19.54
CA GLN A 731 26.63 -15.19 -19.40
C GLN A 731 25.17 -15.27 -19.84
N TYR A 732 24.33 -14.31 -19.45
CA TYR A 732 22.89 -14.41 -19.61
C TYR A 732 22.33 -13.45 -20.66
N ILE A 733 22.73 -12.17 -20.68
CA ILE A 733 22.15 -11.19 -21.63
C ILE A 733 22.82 -11.28 -23.00
N ALA A 734 24.14 -11.39 -23.05
CA ALA A 734 24.85 -11.49 -24.34
C ALA A 734 24.68 -12.86 -25.06
N SER A 735 24.13 -13.86 -24.36
CA SER A 735 23.76 -15.18 -24.89
C SER A 735 22.31 -15.27 -25.36
N LEU A 736 21.48 -14.24 -25.15
CA LEU A 736 20.09 -14.21 -25.59
C LEU A 736 20.01 -14.32 -27.13
N PRO A 737 18.91 -14.90 -27.65
CA PRO A 737 18.72 -15.05 -29.08
C PRO A 737 18.70 -13.68 -29.79
N ALA A 738 19.21 -13.64 -31.01
CA ALA A 738 19.22 -12.46 -31.89
C ALA A 738 18.76 -12.86 -33.31
N LYS A 739 17.51 -13.32 -33.40
CA LYS A 739 16.93 -13.84 -34.65
C LYS A 739 15.69 -13.02 -35.03
N GLY A 740 15.49 -12.86 -36.36
CA GLY A 740 14.33 -12.15 -36.87
C GLY A 740 14.51 -10.63 -37.00
N LYS A 741 13.51 -9.97 -37.56
CA LYS A 741 13.51 -8.52 -37.78
C LYS A 741 13.09 -7.79 -36.52
N ILE A 742 13.77 -6.69 -36.20
CA ILE A 742 13.37 -5.74 -35.19
C ILE A 742 12.23 -4.91 -35.77
N GLN A 743 11.09 -4.91 -35.11
CA GLN A 743 9.91 -4.12 -35.44
C GLN A 743 9.73 -3.02 -34.41
N LYS A 744 9.39 -1.81 -34.84
CA LYS A 744 9.10 -0.70 -33.97
C LYS A 744 7.59 -0.58 -33.75
N GLY A 745 7.17 -0.49 -32.51
CA GLY A 745 5.79 -0.15 -32.18
C GLY A 745 5.48 1.33 -32.43
N HIS A 746 4.21 1.66 -32.41
CA HIS A 746 3.71 3.03 -32.59
C HIS A 746 2.60 3.34 -31.59
N LYS A 747 2.27 4.62 -31.42
CA LYS A 747 1.14 5.04 -30.57
C LYS A 747 -0.18 4.60 -31.21
N THR A 748 -1.08 4.04 -30.42
CA THR A 748 -2.41 3.53 -30.85
C THR A 748 -3.57 4.13 -30.09
N THR A 749 -3.29 4.84 -29.01
CA THR A 749 -4.32 5.42 -28.12
C THR A 749 -4.16 6.94 -28.11
N PHE A 750 -5.16 7.66 -28.58
CA PHE A 750 -5.19 9.12 -28.66
C PHE A 750 -6.47 9.61 -27.96
N MET A 751 -6.37 10.71 -27.23
CA MET A 751 -7.56 11.37 -26.66
C MET A 751 -8.42 11.97 -27.79
N VAL A 752 -9.72 11.96 -27.63
CA VAL A 752 -10.65 12.60 -28.58
C VAL A 752 -10.46 14.12 -28.54
N LYS A 753 -10.58 14.78 -29.70
CA LYS A 753 -10.42 16.23 -29.83
C LYS A 753 -11.76 16.94 -29.66
N GLY A 754 -11.70 18.21 -29.28
CA GLY A 754 -12.84 19.08 -29.06
C GLY A 754 -13.42 18.99 -27.66
N GLU A 755 -14.62 19.54 -27.51
CA GLU A 755 -15.38 19.47 -26.26
C GLU A 755 -16.34 18.28 -26.29
N VAL A 756 -16.10 17.32 -25.39
CA VAL A 756 -16.90 16.09 -25.26
C VAL A 756 -17.42 15.98 -23.83
N THR A 757 -18.70 15.74 -23.67
CA THR A 757 -19.33 15.50 -22.37
C THR A 757 -20.14 14.22 -22.41
N ASN A 758 -19.82 13.30 -21.52
CA ASN A 758 -20.57 12.08 -21.24
C ASN A 758 -21.19 12.20 -19.84
N LYS A 759 -22.51 12.33 -19.77
CA LYS A 759 -23.27 12.43 -18.51
C LYS A 759 -24.27 11.29 -18.47
N PHE A 760 -24.19 10.48 -17.41
CA PHE A 760 -25.06 9.32 -17.23
C PHE A 760 -25.44 9.13 -15.77
N THR A 761 -26.42 8.26 -15.53
CA THR A 761 -26.91 7.94 -14.18
C THR A 761 -26.68 6.47 -13.84
N ARG A 762 -26.47 6.20 -12.54
CA ARG A 762 -26.35 4.84 -12.00
C ARG A 762 -27.20 4.72 -10.74
N LYS A 763 -27.79 3.55 -10.54
CA LYS A 763 -28.42 3.17 -9.28
C LYS A 763 -27.33 2.93 -8.25
N MET A 764 -27.46 3.50 -7.06
CA MET A 764 -26.50 3.38 -5.95
C MET A 764 -27.25 3.32 -4.64
N GLU A 765 -26.83 2.45 -3.72
CA GLU A 765 -27.37 2.40 -2.35
C GLU A 765 -26.95 3.63 -1.54
N THR A 766 -25.69 4.08 -1.73
CA THR A 766 -25.19 5.36 -1.18
C THR A 766 -25.05 6.36 -2.32
N PRO A 767 -25.98 7.33 -2.49
CA PRO A 767 -25.94 8.27 -3.60
C PRO A 767 -24.71 9.17 -3.58
N LYS A 768 -23.91 9.16 -4.65
CA LYS A 768 -22.81 10.09 -4.90
C LYS A 768 -22.78 10.53 -6.36
N ALA A 769 -22.40 11.77 -6.60
CA ALA A 769 -22.04 12.23 -7.93
C ALA A 769 -20.52 12.17 -8.10
N THR A 770 -20.05 11.87 -9.30
CA THR A 770 -18.60 11.83 -9.58
C THR A 770 -18.31 12.47 -10.92
N ALA A 771 -17.34 13.38 -10.97
CA ALA A 771 -16.89 14.01 -12.21
C ALA A 771 -15.41 13.72 -12.46
N TYR A 772 -15.10 13.43 -13.72
CA TYR A 772 -13.74 13.36 -14.26
C TYR A 772 -13.66 14.34 -15.41
N MET A 773 -12.64 15.19 -15.42
CA MET A 773 -12.38 16.12 -16.51
C MET A 773 -10.95 16.01 -16.96
N VAL A 774 -10.72 16.05 -18.26
CA VAL A 774 -9.39 16.14 -18.84
C VAL A 774 -9.36 17.18 -19.95
N TRP A 775 -8.40 18.08 -19.87
CA TRP A 775 -8.02 18.99 -20.94
C TRP A 775 -6.70 18.50 -21.54
N HIS A 776 -6.51 18.61 -22.83
CA HIS A 776 -5.27 18.17 -23.44
C HIS A 776 -4.84 19.02 -24.64
N ASN A 777 -3.54 19.06 -24.92
CA ASN A 777 -2.95 19.79 -26.03
C ASN A 777 -1.76 19.05 -26.59
N GLU A 778 -1.91 18.53 -27.79
CA GLU A 778 -0.87 17.82 -28.57
C GLU A 778 -0.01 18.78 -29.43
N SER A 779 -0.40 20.07 -29.54
CA SER A 779 0.27 21.04 -30.39
C SER A 779 1.35 21.84 -29.67
N LEU A 780 1.35 21.81 -28.33
CA LEU A 780 2.31 22.53 -27.51
C LEU A 780 3.65 21.79 -27.54
N PRO A 781 4.77 22.45 -27.92
CA PRO A 781 6.04 21.77 -28.03
C PRO A 781 6.50 21.23 -26.67
N TYR A 782 6.95 19.99 -26.66
CA TYR A 782 7.52 19.40 -25.45
C TYR A 782 8.89 20.03 -25.17
N THR A 783 9.03 20.64 -24.00
CA THR A 783 10.27 21.11 -23.40
C THR A 783 10.24 20.80 -21.91
N ASN A 784 11.42 20.67 -21.28
CA ASN A 784 11.50 20.51 -19.82
C ASN A 784 10.80 21.65 -19.07
N GLU A 785 10.92 22.87 -19.57
CA GLU A 785 10.27 24.04 -19.00
C GLU A 785 8.74 23.94 -19.07
N ASN A 786 8.18 23.56 -20.23
CA ASN A 786 6.74 23.36 -20.37
C ASN A 786 6.23 22.20 -19.51
N ALA A 787 7.00 21.12 -19.35
CA ALA A 787 6.67 20.02 -18.46
C ALA A 787 6.60 20.48 -16.99
N ILE A 788 7.55 21.31 -16.55
CA ILE A 788 7.55 21.92 -15.21
C ILE A 788 6.37 22.89 -15.04
N LYS A 789 6.06 23.73 -16.03
CA LYS A 789 4.90 24.62 -15.98
C LYS A 789 3.58 23.87 -15.87
N ALA A 790 3.44 22.76 -16.61
CA ALA A 790 2.25 21.92 -16.52
C ALA A 790 2.10 21.31 -15.11
N ASP A 791 3.19 20.81 -14.53
CA ASP A 791 3.19 20.26 -13.18
C ASP A 791 2.83 21.33 -12.13
N ILE A 792 3.48 22.50 -12.17
CA ILE A 792 3.16 23.63 -11.29
C ILE A 792 1.70 24.05 -11.41
N ALA A 793 1.21 24.26 -12.63
CA ALA A 793 -0.17 24.69 -12.85
C ALA A 793 -1.19 23.64 -12.34
N GLY A 794 -0.87 22.33 -12.47
CA GLY A 794 -1.68 21.25 -11.94
C GLY A 794 -1.78 21.26 -10.41
N GLN A 795 -0.64 21.44 -9.73
CA GLN A 795 -0.61 21.52 -8.28
C GLN A 795 -1.33 22.78 -7.74
N ILE A 796 -1.17 23.92 -8.40
CA ILE A 796 -1.93 25.14 -8.06
C ILE A 796 -3.43 24.90 -8.26
N LEU A 797 -3.83 24.25 -9.34
CA LEU A 797 -5.23 23.92 -9.63
C LEU A 797 -5.83 23.02 -8.55
N GLU A 798 -5.08 22.03 -8.07
CA GLU A 798 -5.50 21.17 -6.97
C GLU A 798 -5.76 21.95 -5.68
N MET A 799 -4.83 22.86 -5.32
CA MET A 799 -5.01 23.74 -4.16
C MET A 799 -6.24 24.65 -4.29
N VAL A 800 -6.47 25.19 -5.50
CA VAL A 800 -7.66 26.02 -5.79
C VAL A 800 -8.95 25.20 -5.66
N TYR A 801 -8.97 23.98 -6.18
CA TYR A 801 -10.12 23.10 -6.06
C TYR A 801 -10.41 22.69 -4.62
N LEU A 802 -9.37 22.31 -3.87
CA LEU A 802 -9.50 22.00 -2.43
C LEU A 802 -10.14 23.18 -1.69
N ASN A 803 -9.61 24.37 -1.87
CA ASN A 803 -10.14 25.57 -1.21
C ASN A 803 -11.60 25.84 -1.59
N LYS A 804 -11.92 25.87 -2.88
CA LYS A 804 -13.26 26.27 -3.35
C LYS A 804 -14.33 25.17 -3.22
N ILE A 805 -13.97 23.91 -3.48
CA ILE A 805 -14.93 22.80 -3.48
C ILE A 805 -15.11 22.19 -2.09
N ARG A 806 -14.01 21.98 -1.37
CA ARG A 806 -14.04 21.39 -0.03
C ARG A 806 -14.34 22.43 1.03
N GLU A 807 -13.50 23.48 1.13
CA GLU A 807 -13.56 24.43 2.26
C GLU A 807 -14.73 25.45 2.11
N GLU A 808 -14.87 26.08 0.93
CA GLU A 808 -15.90 27.12 0.74
C GLU A 808 -17.27 26.52 0.44
N ALA A 809 -17.36 25.59 -0.51
CA ALA A 809 -18.63 25.03 -0.94
C ALA A 809 -19.10 23.83 -0.11
N SER A 810 -18.21 23.18 0.66
CA SER A 810 -18.47 21.92 1.35
C SER A 810 -19.13 20.87 0.45
N ALA A 811 -18.71 20.83 -0.83
CA ALA A 811 -19.33 20.00 -1.86
C ALA A 811 -18.70 18.61 -1.99
N ALA A 812 -17.47 18.45 -1.50
CA ALA A 812 -16.72 17.20 -1.57
C ALA A 812 -15.74 17.10 -0.40
N TYR A 813 -15.40 15.87 0.00
CA TYR A 813 -14.31 15.59 0.96
C TYR A 813 -12.94 15.77 0.31
N SER A 814 -12.79 15.31 -0.93
CA SER A 814 -11.53 15.37 -1.66
C SER A 814 -11.75 15.73 -3.12
N VAL A 815 -10.81 16.45 -3.68
CA VAL A 815 -10.73 16.71 -5.11
C VAL A 815 -9.27 16.62 -5.51
N GLN A 816 -9.02 16.05 -6.67
CA GLN A 816 -7.66 15.86 -7.19
C GLN A 816 -7.52 16.58 -8.51
N ALA A 817 -6.36 17.21 -8.73
CA ALA A 817 -5.97 17.73 -10.02
C ALA A 817 -4.47 17.53 -10.26
N ALA A 818 -4.11 17.32 -11.53
CA ALA A 818 -2.72 17.15 -11.91
C ALA A 818 -2.46 17.67 -13.32
N GLY A 819 -1.34 18.35 -13.50
CA GLY A 819 -0.77 18.63 -14.80
C GLY A 819 0.19 17.52 -15.22
N ARG A 820 0.08 17.06 -16.45
CA ARG A 820 0.87 15.94 -16.98
C ARG A 820 1.48 16.28 -18.32
N SER A 821 2.65 15.73 -18.58
CA SER A 821 3.30 15.79 -19.87
C SER A 821 3.67 14.37 -20.32
N GLU A 822 3.39 14.06 -21.60
CA GLU A 822 3.78 12.81 -22.25
C GLU A 822 4.66 13.14 -23.44
N TYR A 823 5.73 12.37 -23.65
CA TYR A 823 6.59 12.45 -24.81
C TYR A 823 6.96 11.07 -25.33
N ALA A 824 6.88 10.92 -26.63
CA ALA A 824 7.41 9.81 -27.39
C ALA A 824 7.96 10.35 -28.72
N GLU A 825 8.71 9.54 -29.51
CA GLU A 825 9.32 9.99 -30.77
C GLU A 825 8.29 10.47 -31.80
N ASP A 826 7.08 9.93 -31.76
CA ASP A 826 5.98 10.15 -32.69
C ASP A 826 4.77 10.87 -32.05
N TYR A 827 4.89 11.29 -30.79
CA TYR A 827 3.76 11.87 -30.05
C TYR A 827 4.22 12.66 -28.83
N HIS A 828 3.58 13.78 -28.59
CA HIS A 828 3.66 14.49 -27.31
C HIS A 828 2.29 15.06 -26.94
N ASN A 829 2.06 15.22 -25.66
CA ASN A 829 0.81 15.76 -25.15
C ASN A 829 1.02 16.39 -23.77
N PHE A 830 0.33 17.50 -23.54
CA PHE A 830 0.14 18.05 -22.20
C PHE A 830 -1.33 17.87 -21.82
N SER A 831 -1.58 17.53 -20.58
CA SER A 831 -2.95 17.40 -20.09
C SER A 831 -3.10 17.89 -18.65
N PHE A 832 -4.29 18.41 -18.33
CA PHE A 832 -4.74 18.63 -16.96
C PHE A 832 -5.89 17.68 -16.69
N VAL A 833 -5.80 16.96 -15.59
CA VAL A 833 -6.80 15.98 -15.18
C VAL A 833 -7.38 16.43 -13.85
N ALA A 834 -8.70 16.35 -13.70
CA ALA A 834 -9.38 16.60 -12.44
C ALA A 834 -10.38 15.48 -12.15
N TYR A 835 -10.46 15.08 -10.87
CA TYR A 835 -11.38 14.06 -10.37
C TYR A 835 -12.03 14.55 -9.08
N CYS A 836 -13.35 14.47 -8.98
CA CYS A 836 -14.06 14.90 -7.80
C CYS A 836 -15.31 14.03 -7.56
N PRO A 837 -15.32 13.19 -6.53
CA PRO A 837 -16.55 12.65 -5.97
C PRO A 837 -17.20 13.71 -5.07
N MET A 838 -18.51 13.91 -5.18
CA MET A 838 -19.17 15.06 -4.58
C MET A 838 -20.61 14.77 -4.16
N LYS A 839 -21.17 15.64 -3.34
CA LYS A 839 -22.59 15.63 -2.97
C LYS A 839 -23.47 15.75 -4.20
N PRO A 840 -24.49 14.91 -4.37
CA PRO A 840 -25.43 15.02 -5.49
C PRO A 840 -26.09 16.40 -5.58
N GLU A 841 -26.48 16.98 -4.46
CA GLU A 841 -27.13 18.28 -4.38
C GLU A 841 -26.20 19.48 -4.67
N LYS A 842 -24.86 19.26 -4.52
CA LYS A 842 -23.83 20.27 -4.80
C LYS A 842 -23.09 20.02 -6.13
N GLN A 843 -23.50 19.00 -6.87
CA GLN A 843 -22.80 18.57 -8.08
C GLN A 843 -22.58 19.70 -9.10
N GLN A 844 -23.59 20.52 -9.34
CA GLN A 844 -23.51 21.58 -10.37
C GLN A 844 -22.52 22.66 -9.95
N GLU A 845 -22.53 23.04 -8.68
CA GLU A 845 -21.59 24.02 -8.12
C GLU A 845 -20.15 23.53 -8.25
N ALA A 846 -19.86 22.28 -7.84
CA ALA A 846 -18.53 21.69 -7.94
C ALA A 846 -18.07 21.54 -9.40
N ILE A 847 -18.93 21.06 -10.31
CA ILE A 847 -18.63 20.93 -11.74
C ILE A 847 -18.34 22.31 -12.37
N ASP A 848 -19.08 23.34 -11.98
CA ASP A 848 -18.86 24.71 -12.44
C ASP A 848 -17.48 25.22 -11.98
N ILE A 849 -17.10 24.99 -10.72
CA ILE A 849 -15.78 25.33 -10.21
C ILE A 849 -14.71 24.55 -10.99
N MET A 850 -14.84 23.22 -11.12
CA MET A 850 -13.90 22.40 -11.89
C MET A 850 -13.71 22.91 -13.32
N THR A 851 -14.77 23.38 -13.94
CA THR A 851 -14.74 23.84 -15.34
C THR A 851 -14.10 25.23 -15.48
N LYS A 852 -14.29 26.13 -14.50
CA LYS A 852 -13.91 27.54 -14.57
C LYS A 852 -12.46 27.81 -14.12
N GLU A 853 -11.95 27.04 -13.16
CA GLU A 853 -10.71 27.42 -12.48
C GLU A 853 -9.45 27.18 -13.33
N LEU A 854 -9.36 26.13 -14.17
CA LEU A 854 -8.24 26.00 -15.08
C LEU A 854 -8.15 27.17 -16.08
N PRO A 855 -9.24 27.59 -16.77
CA PRO A 855 -9.23 28.83 -17.55
C PRO A 855 -8.88 30.09 -16.74
N ALA A 856 -9.29 30.18 -15.48
CA ALA A 856 -8.98 31.32 -14.63
C ALA A 856 -7.47 31.48 -14.38
N LEU A 857 -6.72 30.38 -14.32
CA LEU A 857 -5.25 30.40 -14.21
C LEU A 857 -4.55 31.09 -15.40
N ALA A 858 -5.21 31.23 -16.55
CA ALA A 858 -4.67 32.01 -17.68
C ALA A 858 -4.65 33.52 -17.41
N THR A 859 -5.39 33.99 -16.41
CA THR A 859 -5.48 35.43 -16.05
C THR A 859 -4.95 35.72 -14.66
N THR A 860 -5.15 34.82 -13.71
CA THR A 860 -4.79 35.01 -12.30
C THR A 860 -4.10 33.77 -11.74
N VAL A 861 -2.91 33.95 -11.22
CA VAL A 861 -2.15 32.93 -10.47
C VAL A 861 -1.73 33.54 -9.14
N ASP A 862 -2.10 32.93 -8.04
CA ASP A 862 -1.71 33.37 -6.71
C ASP A 862 -0.21 33.12 -6.48
N ALA A 863 0.53 34.20 -6.18
CA ALA A 863 1.97 34.12 -5.98
C ALA A 863 2.36 33.29 -4.73
N SER A 864 1.52 33.29 -3.70
CA SER A 864 1.75 32.49 -2.48
C SER A 864 1.57 31.00 -2.76
N MET A 865 0.54 30.61 -3.53
CA MET A 865 0.35 29.22 -3.97
C MET A 865 1.53 28.75 -4.84
N LEU A 866 1.97 29.61 -5.78
CA LEU A 866 3.15 29.30 -6.60
C LEU A 866 4.40 29.08 -5.76
N ASP A 867 4.64 29.93 -4.75
CA ASP A 867 5.81 29.79 -3.87
C ASP A 867 5.77 28.48 -3.07
N LYS A 868 4.61 28.10 -2.54
CA LYS A 868 4.39 26.82 -1.85
C LYS A 868 4.70 25.64 -2.77
N VAL A 869 4.12 25.63 -3.99
CA VAL A 869 4.34 24.55 -4.98
C VAL A 869 5.83 24.44 -5.34
N LYS A 870 6.50 25.55 -5.59
CA LYS A 870 7.95 25.55 -5.89
C LYS A 870 8.77 24.95 -4.74
N LYS A 871 8.47 25.29 -3.49
CA LYS A 871 9.15 24.73 -2.31
C LYS A 871 8.93 23.22 -2.21
N THR A 872 7.70 22.76 -2.39
CA THR A 872 7.36 21.34 -2.38
C THR A 872 8.08 20.58 -3.50
N MET A 873 8.07 21.10 -4.72
CA MET A 873 8.76 20.49 -5.87
C MET A 873 10.28 20.40 -5.63
N LEU A 874 10.90 21.43 -5.08
CA LEU A 874 12.35 21.44 -4.81
C LEU A 874 12.71 20.47 -3.69
N LYS A 875 11.92 20.42 -2.61
CA LYS A 875 12.07 19.41 -1.55
C LYS A 875 11.97 17.98 -2.12
N ASN A 876 10.94 17.72 -2.92
CA ASN A 876 10.74 16.41 -3.54
C ASN A 876 11.86 16.06 -4.53
N TYR A 877 12.39 17.05 -5.27
CA TYR A 877 13.56 16.88 -6.13
C TYR A 877 14.79 16.46 -5.33
N ASP A 878 15.09 17.14 -4.22
CA ASP A 878 16.24 16.83 -3.36
C ASP A 878 16.17 15.40 -2.80
N ASN A 879 14.97 14.96 -2.42
CA ASN A 879 14.73 13.58 -2.00
C ASN A 879 14.88 12.59 -3.16
N ALA A 880 14.37 12.92 -4.34
CA ALA A 880 14.43 12.07 -5.53
C ALA A 880 15.86 11.79 -5.99
N LEU A 881 16.78 12.75 -5.84
CA LEU A 881 18.20 12.59 -6.21
C LEU A 881 18.88 11.39 -5.53
N LYS A 882 18.37 10.95 -4.38
CA LYS A 882 18.86 9.81 -3.63
C LYS A 882 18.08 8.51 -3.91
N THR A 883 17.40 8.41 -5.06
CA THR A 883 16.61 7.25 -5.42
C THR A 883 17.02 6.66 -6.76
N ASN A 884 17.05 5.34 -6.86
CA ASN A 884 17.32 4.64 -8.12
C ASN A 884 16.26 4.94 -9.19
N GLY A 885 14.99 5.13 -8.78
CA GLY A 885 13.89 5.43 -9.70
C GLY A 885 14.06 6.77 -10.43
N TYR A 886 14.51 7.80 -9.73
CA TYR A 886 14.81 9.09 -10.34
C TYR A 886 15.88 8.96 -11.44
N TRP A 887 16.99 8.31 -11.14
CA TRP A 887 18.10 8.14 -12.08
C TRP A 887 17.71 7.22 -13.24
N SER A 888 16.84 6.23 -13.02
CA SER A 888 16.26 5.45 -14.10
C SER A 888 15.52 6.34 -15.12
N LYS A 889 14.68 7.27 -14.62
CA LYS A 889 13.97 8.25 -15.47
C LYS A 889 14.93 9.18 -16.21
N VAL A 890 15.93 9.75 -15.51
CA VAL A 890 16.93 10.67 -16.11
C VAL A 890 17.68 9.96 -17.25
N ILE A 891 18.18 8.76 -16.98
CA ILE A 891 18.93 7.97 -17.97
C ILE A 891 18.03 7.58 -19.13
N TYR A 892 16.80 7.13 -18.87
CA TYR A 892 15.82 6.80 -19.90
C TYR A 892 15.55 7.98 -20.82
N MET A 893 15.22 9.16 -20.29
CA MET A 893 14.95 10.36 -21.08
C MET A 893 16.17 10.80 -21.90
N ASN A 894 17.36 10.68 -21.32
CA ASN A 894 18.60 11.03 -22.01
C ASN A 894 18.95 10.03 -23.12
N GLN A 895 18.95 8.74 -22.84
CA GLN A 895 19.34 7.71 -23.82
C GLN A 895 18.32 7.54 -24.94
N ARG A 896 17.04 7.68 -24.59
CA ARG A 896 15.96 7.44 -25.55
C ARG A 896 15.66 8.65 -26.41
N TYR A 897 15.62 9.84 -25.81
CA TYR A 897 15.12 11.06 -26.45
C TYR A 897 16.14 12.20 -26.49
N GLY A 898 17.30 12.03 -25.89
CA GLY A 898 18.31 13.08 -25.80
C GLY A 898 17.96 14.23 -24.84
N PHE A 899 16.93 14.09 -24.00
CA PHE A 899 16.56 15.10 -23.03
C PHE A 899 17.39 15.03 -21.75
N ASP A 900 17.86 16.18 -21.30
CA ASP A 900 18.41 16.39 -19.97
C ASP A 900 17.32 16.94 -19.05
N VAL A 901 16.64 16.08 -18.36
CA VAL A 901 15.57 16.43 -17.41
C VAL A 901 16.09 16.74 -16.00
N HIS A 902 17.42 16.71 -15.81
CA HIS A 902 18.06 16.83 -14.50
C HIS A 902 18.79 18.17 -14.32
N SER A 903 19.72 18.50 -15.21
CA SER A 903 20.76 19.52 -14.93
C SER A 903 20.20 20.92 -14.63
N ASP A 904 19.14 21.33 -15.30
CA ASP A 904 18.53 22.65 -15.11
C ASP A 904 17.21 22.59 -14.29
N TYR A 905 16.82 21.43 -13.75
CA TYR A 905 15.51 21.29 -13.11
C TYR A 905 15.26 22.35 -12.03
N ARG A 906 16.19 22.48 -11.07
CA ARG A 906 16.06 23.47 -9.98
C ARG A 906 15.91 24.88 -10.53
N LYS A 907 16.79 25.28 -11.45
CA LYS A 907 16.78 26.60 -12.08
C LYS A 907 15.46 26.87 -12.81
N LEU A 908 14.95 25.87 -13.53
CA LEU A 908 13.68 25.98 -14.26
C LEU A 908 12.48 26.12 -13.31
N VAL A 909 12.47 25.42 -12.18
CA VAL A 909 11.41 25.57 -11.16
C VAL A 909 11.51 26.95 -10.52
N GLU A 910 12.69 27.37 -10.10
CA GLU A 910 12.93 28.68 -9.45
C GLU A 910 12.55 29.87 -10.36
N ALA A 911 12.79 29.74 -11.66
CA ALA A 911 12.51 30.79 -12.64
C ALA A 911 11.02 31.03 -12.92
N GLN A 912 10.12 30.13 -12.47
CA GLN A 912 8.69 30.29 -12.75
C GLN A 912 8.08 31.43 -11.91
N THR A 913 7.28 32.25 -12.59
CA THR A 913 6.53 33.40 -12.03
C THR A 913 5.03 33.23 -12.35
N PRO A 914 4.14 33.98 -11.68
CA PRO A 914 2.72 34.00 -12.07
C PRO A 914 2.51 34.26 -13.55
N GLU A 915 3.31 35.15 -14.16
CA GLU A 915 3.23 35.51 -15.58
C GLU A 915 3.60 34.35 -16.50
N THR A 916 4.65 33.56 -16.17
CA THR A 916 5.05 32.43 -16.99
C THR A 916 4.01 31.31 -16.96
N ILE A 917 3.36 31.07 -15.80
CA ILE A 917 2.29 30.09 -15.65
C ILE A 917 1.02 30.56 -16.39
N LYS A 918 0.60 31.81 -16.23
CA LYS A 918 -0.53 32.41 -16.97
C LYS A 918 -0.34 32.26 -18.48
N ALA A 919 0.85 32.62 -18.98
CA ALA A 919 1.18 32.52 -20.41
C ALA A 919 1.11 31.06 -20.90
N PHE A 920 1.63 30.11 -20.14
CA PHE A 920 1.58 28.69 -20.47
C PHE A 920 0.14 28.17 -20.51
N VAL A 921 -0.69 28.44 -19.49
CA VAL A 921 -2.09 27.99 -19.46
C VAL A 921 -2.90 28.63 -20.60
N LYS A 922 -2.65 29.91 -20.89
CA LYS A 922 -3.29 30.59 -22.02
C LYS A 922 -2.97 29.92 -23.37
N GLU A 923 -1.71 29.55 -23.58
CA GLU A 923 -1.30 28.83 -24.79
C GLU A 923 -1.86 27.41 -24.84
N PHE A 924 -1.83 26.71 -23.70
CA PHE A 924 -2.42 25.37 -23.57
C PHE A 924 -3.89 25.33 -23.96
N LEU A 925 -4.69 26.29 -23.51
CA LEU A 925 -6.14 26.35 -23.75
C LEU A 925 -6.53 26.63 -25.20
N LYS A 926 -5.58 27.01 -26.08
CA LYS A 926 -5.87 27.19 -27.50
C LYS A 926 -6.30 25.92 -28.23
N SER A 927 -5.98 24.76 -27.67
CA SER A 927 -6.45 23.48 -28.22
C SER A 927 -7.95 23.30 -28.18
N LYS A 928 -8.62 23.91 -27.19
CA LYS A 928 -10.06 23.77 -26.91
C LYS A 928 -10.51 22.31 -26.71
N ASN A 929 -9.58 21.42 -26.37
CA ASN A 929 -9.92 20.02 -26.07
C ASN A 929 -10.26 19.89 -24.60
N ARG A 930 -11.49 19.47 -24.30
CA ARG A 930 -11.96 19.14 -22.96
C ARG A 930 -12.90 17.96 -23.03
N ILE A 931 -12.64 16.95 -22.23
CA ILE A 931 -13.47 15.78 -22.10
C ILE A 931 -13.97 15.74 -20.65
N SER A 932 -15.29 15.61 -20.47
CA SER A 932 -15.93 15.51 -19.16
C SER A 932 -16.75 14.23 -19.09
N VAL A 933 -16.57 13.46 -18.03
CA VAL A 933 -17.38 12.28 -17.73
C VAL A 933 -18.00 12.50 -16.37
N ILE A 934 -19.32 12.46 -16.30
CA ILE A 934 -20.10 12.79 -15.12
C ILE A 934 -21.07 11.66 -14.85
N MET A 935 -20.94 11.03 -13.71
CA MET A 935 -21.85 10.01 -13.21
C MET A 935 -22.69 10.60 -12.07
N LEU A 936 -23.98 10.43 -12.17
CA LEU A 936 -24.94 10.88 -11.17
C LEU A 936 -25.69 9.69 -10.56
N PRO A 937 -26.15 9.78 -9.31
CA PRO A 937 -27.08 8.81 -8.78
C PRO A 937 -28.41 8.89 -9.56
N GLN A 938 -29.02 7.75 -9.82
CA GLN A 938 -30.36 7.69 -10.38
C GLN A 938 -31.34 8.16 -9.31
N ALA A 939 -32.29 9.06 -9.69
CA ALA A 939 -33.37 9.42 -8.78
C ALA A 939 -34.13 8.17 -8.32
N GLN A 940 -34.36 8.08 -7.00
CA GLN A 940 -35.12 6.98 -6.41
C GLN A 940 -36.58 7.02 -6.79
#